data_1c0318f7894a1299e45f9d99797d7b15
#
_entry.id   1c0318f7894a1299e45f9d99797d7b15
#
_cell.length_a   1.000
_cell.length_b   1.000
_cell.length_c   1.000
_cell.angle_alpha   90.00
_cell.angle_beta   90.00
_cell.angle_gamma   90.00
#
_symmetry.space_group_name_H-M   'P 1'
#
loop_
_entity.id
_entity.type
_entity.pdbx_description
1 polymer ?
#
loop_
_entity_poly.entity_id
_entity_poly.type
_entity_poly.pdbx_seq_one_letter_code
_entity_poly.pdbx_strand_id
1 'polypeptide(L)'
;VKTLVISKAWLLLILLIFKRDQAFFFFYIAIHRWQVHLGFQFPLTNKYSLYKTFNSSLKFQVGKNHSRVAIDSLSLGLYATDASMYQLQPLGVVVPLDREDTLGVIKRCAELGLPLLARGGGTSLTGQSIGEAVILDLSRNLNRILELNLEEAWVRVEPGVVCKELNAFLKQHGVCFAPDPATENRANIGGMIANNAAGMRSILYGMTIDHVLEIDFALSTGDVLHLSQLDSRQLADKLSLSNSEGHIYRGIHSLIEQHADEIRQRFPKVIRRSGGYALDALVDAHSLNLAKLVCGSEGTLGVILEAKLRLTPLPRYSAVCLAHFDSIDASLRATAHIVKERPSAVELIDGIILHQAQEHPLTRDICVMIQENPAAVQIIEVQGDTLDEVAAHIQKLADSLDGYAYAVPVMTEQNDIQSVWKLRSSALGLMTTVKGPRKPVPYIEDAAVPLEALADYVADVLDVCSRYEQPVSLFGHSSVGLMHIRPMHDLHSLADISFMKQIQEEIFLLVRKYGGSWSGEHGDGIVRGGFNQRFFGDELYDAFREVKRLFDPENRMNPGKVIETQSVESHLRFGSDYKPLAVTTLFHFRDQGGLLAAAEQCTGVGECRKTLSGVMCPSFIATRDELHSTRGRANVLRLVLTGQLGRHALASDELREVMDLCLSCKGCKGECPNSVDMARLKAEVLYHFQILHGVSLRSRVFGNIALLASLASGSHSWMVNALLGSTSVRFLMENFLRIDRTRQLPFYTNQRLSHWFAQRLAPEQRGEVGNMRRVLLFNDTYTEHHQPQVGRAAIEVLETAGYRVELVTLGDSQRSAISQGLLDKAKLHGTRLVIQLDLLLSDNVPVLFCESSCATALVNDLPDLLDDFKLAGRVADRVQMLDHFLEQELASGRCVLPWKTSCAFTSRKYLVHSHCHQKTLDGGRWTHRLLSRLPGAVVEDSEAGCCGMAGSFGYEVEHAELSRKIAGQRLLPRLAKEDDDAQVVANGFSCRQQIVDLTNRKPLHVAEVLRDSL
;
A
#
# COMPACT_ATOMS: atom_id res chain seq x y z
N VAL A 1 28.94 -29.57 -51.68
CA VAL A 1 28.34 -30.81 -51.10
C VAL A 1 28.28 -30.69 -49.57
N LYS A 2 29.21 -29.98 -48.89
CA LYS A 2 29.17 -29.80 -47.42
C LYS A 2 28.09 -28.82 -46.92
N THR A 3 27.59 -27.92 -47.76
CA THR A 3 26.59 -26.92 -47.37
C THR A 3 25.13 -27.44 -47.47
N LEU A 4 24.91 -28.56 -48.17
CA LEU A 4 23.57 -29.18 -48.33
C LEU A 4 23.22 -30.18 -47.20
N VAL A 5 24.21 -30.66 -46.44
CA VAL A 5 24.00 -31.64 -45.38
C VAL A 5 23.56 -30.95 -44.06
N ILE A 6 23.98 -29.69 -43.85
CA ILE A 6 23.60 -28.92 -42.67
C ILE A 6 22.12 -28.47 -42.73
N SER A 7 21.59 -28.22 -43.93
CA SER A 7 20.18 -27.81 -44.09
C SER A 7 19.18 -28.94 -43.87
N LYS A 8 19.56 -30.19 -44.15
CA LYS A 8 18.69 -31.37 -43.91
C LYS A 8 18.62 -31.77 -42.43
N ALA A 9 19.72 -31.62 -41.69
CA ALA A 9 19.68 -31.88 -40.25
C ALA A 9 18.83 -30.89 -39.48
N TRP A 10 18.86 -29.61 -39.87
CA TRP A 10 17.97 -28.59 -39.25
C TRP A 10 16.51 -28.78 -39.62
N LEU A 11 16.18 -29.20 -40.84
CA LEU A 11 14.81 -29.49 -41.25
C LEU A 11 14.26 -30.74 -40.54
N LEU A 12 15.10 -31.76 -40.31
CA LEU A 12 14.68 -32.95 -39.54
C LEU A 12 14.47 -32.63 -38.06
N LEU A 13 15.24 -31.73 -37.48
CA LEU A 13 15.09 -31.30 -36.09
C LEU A 13 13.79 -30.47 -35.91
N ILE A 14 13.46 -29.62 -36.86
CA ILE A 14 12.22 -28.84 -36.90
C ILE A 14 11.01 -29.78 -37.09
N LEU A 15 11.11 -30.76 -37.94
CA LEU A 15 10.03 -31.72 -38.17
C LEU A 15 9.80 -32.71 -37.01
N LEU A 16 10.86 -33.03 -36.24
CA LEU A 16 10.74 -33.84 -35.02
C LEU A 16 10.10 -33.07 -33.88
N ILE A 17 10.28 -31.76 -33.81
CA ILE A 17 9.63 -30.89 -32.84
C ILE A 17 8.12 -30.75 -33.15
N PHE A 18 7.75 -30.61 -34.41
CA PHE A 18 6.35 -30.45 -34.82
C PHE A 18 5.53 -31.75 -34.80
N LYS A 19 6.13 -32.92 -34.87
CA LYS A 19 5.41 -34.20 -34.77
C LYS A 19 5.01 -34.60 -33.34
N ARG A 20 5.58 -33.97 -32.32
CA ARG A 20 5.25 -34.29 -30.93
C ARG A 20 4.02 -33.59 -30.40
N ASP A 21 3.66 -32.43 -31.00
CA ASP A 21 2.53 -31.64 -30.51
C ASP A 21 1.16 -32.11 -31.03
N GLN A 22 1.09 -32.72 -32.20
CA GLN A 22 -0.20 -33.21 -32.71
C GLN A 22 -0.72 -34.46 -32.00
N ALA A 23 0.14 -35.32 -31.45
CA ALA A 23 -0.31 -36.47 -30.68
C ALA A 23 -0.85 -36.07 -29.28
N PHE A 24 -0.34 -35.01 -28.70
CA PHE A 24 -0.84 -34.50 -27.42
C PHE A 24 -2.20 -33.78 -27.54
N PHE A 25 -2.44 -33.13 -28.65
CA PHE A 25 -3.70 -32.41 -28.88
C PHE A 25 -4.88 -33.38 -29.06
N PHE A 26 -4.67 -34.52 -29.72
CA PHE A 26 -5.71 -35.56 -29.86
C PHE A 26 -5.94 -36.34 -28.56
N PHE A 27 -4.92 -36.51 -27.73
CA PHE A 27 -5.05 -37.17 -26.41
C PHE A 27 -5.79 -36.29 -25.40
N TYR A 28 -5.61 -34.98 -25.46
CA TYR A 28 -6.30 -34.01 -24.61
C TYR A 28 -7.80 -33.92 -24.94
N ILE A 29 -8.16 -33.94 -26.22
CA ILE A 29 -9.57 -33.95 -26.65
C ILE A 29 -10.27 -35.26 -26.27
N ALA A 30 -9.56 -36.39 -26.29
CA ALA A 30 -10.13 -37.70 -25.90
C ALA A 30 -10.41 -37.78 -24.38
N ILE A 31 -9.53 -37.25 -23.54
CA ILE A 31 -9.71 -37.22 -22.09
C ILE A 31 -10.85 -36.28 -21.69
N HIS A 32 -11.00 -35.12 -22.36
CA HIS A 32 -12.10 -34.20 -22.08
C HIS A 32 -13.48 -34.75 -22.49
N ARG A 33 -13.56 -35.62 -23.50
CA ARG A 33 -14.81 -36.32 -23.84
C ARG A 33 -15.16 -37.45 -22.88
N TRP A 34 -14.19 -38.02 -22.17
CA TRP A 34 -14.45 -39.15 -21.23
C TRP A 34 -14.92 -38.65 -19.84
N GLN A 35 -14.59 -37.45 -19.42
CA GLN A 35 -15.04 -36.85 -18.15
C GLN A 35 -16.52 -36.41 -18.15
N VAL A 36 -17.17 -36.33 -19.31
CA VAL A 36 -18.59 -35.97 -19.43
C VAL A 36 -19.54 -37.16 -19.19
N HIS A 37 -19.02 -38.41 -19.08
CA HIS A 37 -19.86 -39.60 -19.01
C HIS A 37 -19.90 -40.26 -17.63
N LEU A 38 -19.25 -39.73 -16.59
CA LEU A 38 -19.39 -40.22 -15.20
C LEU A 38 -20.07 -39.12 -14.37
N GLY A 39 -21.41 -39.28 -14.28
CA GLY A 39 -22.27 -38.35 -13.55
C GLY A 39 -21.98 -38.35 -12.06
N PHE A 40 -21.44 -37.21 -11.58
CA PHE A 40 -21.61 -36.78 -10.20
C PHE A 40 -22.44 -35.48 -10.24
N GLN A 41 -23.70 -35.59 -9.86
CA GLN A 41 -24.60 -34.48 -9.67
C GLN A 41 -24.29 -33.84 -8.30
N PHE A 42 -23.77 -32.60 -8.35
CA PHE A 42 -23.90 -31.64 -7.25
C PHE A 42 -24.99 -30.61 -7.63
N PRO A 43 -25.80 -30.12 -6.69
CA PRO A 43 -26.91 -29.21 -6.99
C PRO A 43 -26.39 -27.78 -7.21
N LEU A 44 -25.94 -27.48 -8.44
CA LEU A 44 -25.43 -26.17 -8.89
C LEU A 44 -26.31 -25.54 -9.97
N THR A 45 -27.60 -25.85 -10.04
CA THR A 45 -28.38 -25.65 -11.24
C THR A 45 -28.96 -24.26 -11.46
N ASN A 46 -28.95 -23.33 -10.49
CA ASN A 46 -29.51 -21.99 -10.70
C ASN A 46 -28.47 -20.88 -10.86
N LYS A 47 -27.35 -20.95 -10.16
CA LYS A 47 -26.31 -19.88 -10.26
C LYS A 47 -25.61 -19.88 -11.65
N TYR A 48 -25.34 -21.03 -12.25
CA TYR A 48 -24.65 -21.15 -13.56
C TYR A 48 -25.48 -20.62 -14.75
N SER A 49 -26.79 -20.72 -14.66
CA SER A 49 -27.71 -20.18 -15.69
C SER A 49 -27.71 -18.65 -15.67
N LEU A 50 -27.75 -18.05 -14.48
CA LEU A 50 -27.65 -16.60 -14.28
C LEU A 50 -26.30 -16.05 -14.77
N TYR A 51 -25.19 -16.75 -14.54
CA TYR A 51 -23.86 -16.36 -15.03
C TYR A 51 -23.76 -16.31 -16.56
N LYS A 52 -24.33 -17.30 -17.26
CA LYS A 52 -24.34 -17.31 -18.73
C LYS A 52 -25.21 -16.19 -19.31
N THR A 53 -26.35 -15.92 -18.71
CA THR A 53 -27.27 -14.86 -19.13
C THR A 53 -26.65 -13.47 -18.88
N PHE A 54 -25.98 -13.28 -17.73
CA PHE A 54 -25.25 -12.05 -17.40
C PHE A 54 -24.14 -11.74 -18.42
N ASN A 55 -23.29 -12.73 -18.72
CA ASN A 55 -22.18 -12.57 -19.67
C ASN A 55 -22.65 -12.31 -21.11
N SER A 56 -23.69 -13.01 -21.57
CA SER A 56 -24.22 -12.83 -22.92
C SER A 56 -24.97 -11.51 -23.06
N SER A 57 -25.74 -11.09 -22.05
CA SER A 57 -26.56 -9.88 -22.12
C SER A 57 -25.76 -8.59 -21.88
N LEU A 58 -24.68 -8.62 -21.07
CA LEU A 58 -23.79 -7.46 -20.95
C LEU A 58 -22.84 -7.29 -22.14
N LYS A 59 -22.38 -8.38 -22.76
CA LYS A 59 -21.54 -8.30 -23.97
C LYS A 59 -22.32 -7.82 -25.24
N PHE A 60 -23.61 -7.95 -25.26
CA PHE A 60 -24.40 -7.71 -26.52
C PHE A 60 -24.87 -6.26 -26.69
N GLN A 61 -24.91 -5.43 -25.63
CA GLN A 61 -25.50 -4.07 -25.75
C GLN A 61 -24.49 -2.94 -25.60
N VAL A 62 -23.21 -3.27 -25.36
CA VAL A 62 -22.21 -2.29 -25.03
C VAL A 62 -21.29 -2.14 -26.26
N GLY A 63 -21.42 -1.08 -27.11
CA GLY A 63 -20.65 -0.83 -28.34
C GLY A 63 -19.13 -0.73 -28.15
N LYS A 64 -18.33 -0.32 -29.12
CA LYS A 64 -16.88 -0.51 -29.19
C LYS A 64 -15.98 0.14 -28.10
N ASN A 65 -16.51 0.87 -27.11
CA ASN A 65 -15.75 1.55 -26.02
C ASN A 65 -16.48 1.37 -24.67
N HIS A 66 -16.37 0.21 -24.01
CA HIS A 66 -17.25 -0.09 -22.86
C HIS A 66 -16.53 -0.55 -21.60
N SER A 67 -17.29 -0.48 -20.47
CA SER A 67 -16.90 -0.95 -19.14
C SER A 67 -16.25 -2.33 -19.16
N ARG A 68 -15.20 -2.50 -18.39
CA ARG A 68 -14.62 -3.81 -18.15
C ARG A 68 -15.56 -4.63 -17.26
N VAL A 69 -16.10 -5.70 -17.80
CA VAL A 69 -16.89 -6.69 -17.06
C VAL A 69 -16.06 -7.93 -16.86
N ALA A 70 -15.93 -8.41 -15.64
CA ALA A 70 -15.18 -9.59 -15.29
C ALA A 70 -16.02 -10.55 -14.44
N ILE A 71 -16.04 -11.83 -14.83
CA ILE A 71 -16.75 -12.92 -14.16
C ILE A 71 -15.88 -14.16 -14.00
N ASP A 72 -14.61 -14.08 -14.38
CA ASP A 72 -13.66 -15.16 -14.17
C ASP A 72 -13.29 -15.28 -12.68
N SER A 73 -12.93 -16.47 -12.25
CA SER A 73 -12.67 -16.77 -10.84
C SER A 73 -11.55 -15.94 -10.22
N LEU A 74 -10.56 -15.55 -11.01
CA LEU A 74 -9.47 -14.71 -10.57
C LEU A 74 -9.96 -13.28 -10.31
N SER A 75 -10.66 -12.66 -11.24
CA SER A 75 -11.23 -11.33 -11.09
C SER A 75 -12.22 -11.26 -9.93
N LEU A 76 -13.08 -12.27 -9.78
CA LEU A 76 -13.98 -12.36 -8.64
C LEU A 76 -13.21 -12.47 -7.33
N GLY A 77 -12.15 -13.28 -7.30
CA GLY A 77 -11.28 -13.45 -6.14
C GLY A 77 -10.58 -12.16 -5.70
N LEU A 78 -10.20 -11.28 -6.64
CA LEU A 78 -9.61 -9.97 -6.34
C LEU A 78 -10.54 -9.08 -5.51
N TYR A 79 -11.84 -9.15 -5.76
CA TYR A 79 -12.85 -8.30 -5.12
C TYR A 79 -13.62 -9.01 -4.00
N ALA A 80 -13.28 -10.27 -3.71
CA ALA A 80 -13.91 -11.06 -2.65
C ALA A 80 -13.52 -10.60 -1.23
N THR A 81 -12.52 -9.74 -1.09
CA THR A 81 -12.01 -9.26 0.21
C THR A 81 -11.86 -7.73 0.20
N ASP A 82 -11.89 -7.15 1.39
CA ASP A 82 -11.50 -5.76 1.69
C ASP A 82 -10.49 -5.74 2.85
N ALA A 83 -10.46 -4.70 3.67
CA ALA A 83 -9.60 -4.66 4.86
C ALA A 83 -10.20 -5.37 6.09
N SER A 84 -11.41 -5.91 5.98
CA SER A 84 -12.06 -6.67 7.04
C SER A 84 -11.56 -8.11 7.14
N MET A 85 -12.03 -8.82 8.14
CA MET A 85 -11.75 -10.24 8.35
C MET A 85 -12.58 -11.18 7.46
N TYR A 86 -13.38 -10.66 6.53
CA TYR A 86 -14.33 -11.42 5.74
C TYR A 86 -13.87 -11.69 4.30
N GLN A 87 -14.51 -12.72 3.70
CA GLN A 87 -14.41 -13.03 2.29
C GLN A 87 -15.78 -13.45 1.75
N LEU A 88 -16.33 -12.68 0.78
CA LEU A 88 -17.54 -13.02 0.06
C LEU A 88 -17.28 -12.97 -1.44
N GLN A 89 -17.66 -14.06 -2.13
CA GLN A 89 -17.45 -14.18 -3.58
C GLN A 89 -18.47 -13.31 -4.33
N PRO A 90 -18.04 -12.29 -5.09
CA PRO A 90 -18.97 -11.49 -5.87
C PRO A 90 -19.58 -12.28 -7.04
N LEU A 91 -20.73 -11.79 -7.56
CA LEU A 91 -21.38 -12.32 -8.74
C LEU A 91 -20.69 -11.88 -10.04
N GLY A 92 -20.10 -10.72 -10.03
CA GLY A 92 -19.38 -10.12 -11.14
C GLY A 92 -18.69 -8.84 -10.69
N VAL A 93 -17.78 -8.33 -11.51
CA VAL A 93 -17.09 -7.05 -11.29
C VAL A 93 -17.25 -6.19 -12.51
N VAL A 94 -17.71 -4.96 -12.35
CA VAL A 94 -17.84 -3.98 -13.41
C VAL A 94 -17.06 -2.72 -13.04
N VAL A 95 -16.24 -2.25 -13.96
CA VAL A 95 -15.50 -0.98 -13.85
C VAL A 95 -16.08 -0.03 -14.90
N PRO A 96 -17.03 0.84 -14.55
CA PRO A 96 -17.66 1.76 -15.49
C PRO A 96 -16.68 2.83 -15.97
N LEU A 97 -16.89 3.38 -17.15
CA LEU A 97 -16.06 4.42 -17.74
C LEU A 97 -16.43 5.81 -17.22
N ASP A 98 -17.71 6.06 -17.02
CA ASP A 98 -18.26 7.35 -16.66
C ASP A 98 -19.63 7.22 -15.96
N ARG A 99 -20.27 8.35 -15.71
CA ARG A 99 -21.59 8.44 -15.06
C ARG A 99 -22.69 7.71 -15.87
N GLU A 100 -22.72 7.87 -17.20
CA GLU A 100 -23.75 7.26 -18.06
C GLU A 100 -23.63 5.74 -18.07
N ASP A 101 -22.41 5.26 -18.20
CA ASP A 101 -22.12 3.82 -18.14
C ASP A 101 -22.48 3.24 -16.77
N THR A 102 -22.20 3.99 -15.67
CA THR A 102 -22.63 3.62 -14.31
C THR A 102 -24.15 3.43 -14.23
N LEU A 103 -24.91 4.38 -14.73
CA LEU A 103 -26.39 4.29 -14.76
C LEU A 103 -26.88 3.14 -15.63
N GLY A 104 -26.22 2.88 -16.76
CA GLY A 104 -26.50 1.74 -17.62
C GLY A 104 -26.34 0.40 -16.92
N VAL A 105 -25.27 0.25 -16.12
CA VAL A 105 -25.02 -0.95 -15.31
C VAL A 105 -26.09 -1.11 -14.22
N ILE A 106 -26.45 -0.04 -13.51
CA ILE A 106 -27.49 -0.08 -12.46
C ILE A 106 -28.82 -0.54 -13.05
N LYS A 107 -29.27 0.06 -14.15
CA LYS A 107 -30.52 -0.31 -14.87
C LYS A 107 -30.49 -1.78 -15.31
N ARG A 108 -29.35 -2.22 -15.82
CA ARG A 108 -29.18 -3.61 -16.25
C ARG A 108 -29.23 -4.60 -15.10
N CYS A 109 -28.61 -4.29 -13.97
CA CYS A 109 -28.72 -5.09 -12.75
C CYS A 109 -30.19 -5.14 -12.27
N ALA A 110 -30.90 -4.01 -12.33
CA ALA A 110 -32.32 -3.94 -11.99
C ALA A 110 -33.18 -4.88 -12.87
N GLU A 111 -33.01 -4.81 -14.19
CA GLU A 111 -33.71 -5.67 -15.14
C GLU A 111 -33.45 -7.17 -14.91
N LEU A 112 -32.27 -7.52 -14.46
CA LEU A 112 -31.87 -8.89 -14.19
C LEU A 112 -32.14 -9.36 -12.76
N GLY A 113 -32.64 -8.48 -11.88
CA GLY A 113 -32.88 -8.78 -10.46
C GLY A 113 -31.59 -9.07 -9.68
N LEU A 114 -30.44 -8.50 -10.12
CA LEU A 114 -29.14 -8.76 -9.50
C LEU A 114 -28.83 -7.73 -8.40
N PRO A 115 -28.32 -8.17 -7.24
CA PRO A 115 -27.82 -7.25 -6.22
C PRO A 115 -26.55 -6.55 -6.71
N LEU A 116 -26.37 -5.29 -6.29
CA LEU A 116 -25.28 -4.41 -6.69
C LEU A 116 -24.62 -3.80 -5.47
N LEU A 117 -23.30 -3.68 -5.52
CA LEU A 117 -22.49 -3.08 -4.47
C LEU A 117 -21.50 -2.09 -5.09
N ALA A 118 -21.67 -0.80 -4.78
CA ALA A 118 -20.72 0.23 -5.17
C ALA A 118 -19.46 0.15 -4.30
N ARG A 119 -18.27 0.19 -4.92
CA ARG A 119 -16.99 0.04 -4.24
C ARG A 119 -16.01 1.14 -4.63
N GLY A 120 -15.37 1.72 -3.63
CA GLY A 120 -14.23 2.62 -3.76
C GLY A 120 -12.90 1.89 -3.50
N GLY A 121 -12.07 2.42 -2.60
CA GLY A 121 -10.76 1.90 -2.25
C GLY A 121 -10.73 0.51 -1.60
N GLY A 122 -11.86 -0.01 -1.13
CA GLY A 122 -11.92 -1.26 -0.39
C GLY A 122 -11.10 -1.23 0.90
N THR A 123 -11.17 -0.13 1.64
CA THR A 123 -10.44 0.09 2.89
C THR A 123 -11.29 -0.18 4.13
N SER A 124 -12.52 -0.62 3.94
CA SER A 124 -13.48 -0.93 5.00
C SER A 124 -12.98 -2.05 5.91
N LEU A 125 -13.14 -1.85 7.23
CA LEU A 125 -12.74 -2.80 8.27
C LEU A 125 -13.87 -3.73 8.73
N THR A 126 -15.11 -3.44 8.33
CA THR A 126 -16.30 -4.16 8.80
C THR A 126 -17.04 -4.94 7.72
N GLY A 127 -16.51 -4.95 6.47
CA GLY A 127 -17.03 -5.79 5.38
C GLY A 127 -18.14 -5.13 4.55
N GLN A 128 -18.32 -3.80 4.59
CA GLN A 128 -19.33 -3.11 3.78
C GLN A 128 -19.05 -3.19 2.29
N SER A 129 -17.75 -3.25 1.91
CA SER A 129 -17.33 -3.17 0.50
C SER A 129 -17.17 -4.52 -0.19
N ILE A 130 -17.72 -5.58 0.39
CA ILE A 130 -17.78 -6.93 -0.17
C ILE A 130 -19.17 -7.54 -0.02
N GLY A 131 -19.56 -8.40 -0.97
CA GLY A 131 -20.87 -9.02 -0.95
C GLY A 131 -21.10 -10.00 -2.10
N GLU A 132 -22.11 -10.84 -1.97
CA GLU A 132 -22.62 -11.69 -3.07
C GLU A 132 -23.46 -10.83 -4.03
N ALA A 133 -22.81 -9.86 -4.68
CA ALA A 133 -23.41 -8.85 -5.53
C ALA A 133 -22.52 -8.58 -6.75
N VAL A 134 -23.04 -7.87 -7.74
CA VAL A 134 -22.22 -7.26 -8.78
C VAL A 134 -21.46 -6.08 -8.19
N ILE A 135 -20.14 -6.18 -8.14
CA ILE A 135 -19.29 -5.09 -7.65
C ILE A 135 -19.17 -4.03 -8.73
N LEU A 136 -19.52 -2.80 -8.39
CA LEU A 136 -19.37 -1.62 -9.23
C LEU A 136 -18.17 -0.80 -8.73
N ASP A 137 -16.98 -1.00 -9.34
CA ASP A 137 -15.76 -0.30 -8.94
C ASP A 137 -15.71 1.10 -9.56
N LEU A 138 -16.02 2.12 -8.74
CA LEU A 138 -16.03 3.53 -9.12
C LEU A 138 -14.66 4.20 -8.97
N SER A 139 -13.68 3.52 -8.36
CA SER A 139 -12.41 4.13 -7.97
C SER A 139 -11.46 4.42 -9.14
N ARG A 140 -11.65 3.72 -10.28
CA ARG A 140 -10.68 3.75 -11.38
C ARG A 140 -10.89 4.90 -12.35
N ASN A 141 -12.14 5.16 -12.75
CA ASN A 141 -12.44 6.10 -13.83
C ASN A 141 -13.30 7.30 -13.38
N LEU A 142 -14.13 7.15 -12.33
CA LEU A 142 -14.96 8.25 -11.80
C LEU A 142 -14.19 9.02 -10.71
N ASN A 143 -13.11 9.66 -11.07
CA ASN A 143 -12.16 10.28 -10.13
C ASN A 143 -11.77 11.73 -10.51
N ARG A 144 -12.69 12.46 -11.14
CA ARG A 144 -12.48 13.84 -11.54
C ARG A 144 -12.96 14.81 -10.47
N ILE A 145 -12.20 15.90 -10.30
CA ILE A 145 -12.67 17.13 -9.63
C ILE A 145 -13.41 17.92 -10.70
N LEU A 146 -14.70 18.14 -10.51
CA LEU A 146 -15.59 18.67 -11.54
C LEU A 146 -15.64 20.19 -11.52
N GLU A 147 -15.75 20.79 -10.30
CA GLU A 147 -15.93 22.22 -10.13
C GLU A 147 -15.37 22.67 -8.77
N LEU A 148 -14.76 23.83 -8.71
CA LEU A 148 -14.29 24.48 -7.49
C LEU A 148 -14.85 25.89 -7.39
N ASN A 149 -15.52 26.21 -6.29
CA ASN A 149 -16.02 27.54 -5.99
C ASN A 149 -15.40 28.02 -4.67
N LEU A 150 -14.44 28.92 -4.74
CA LEU A 150 -13.76 29.46 -3.57
C LEU A 150 -14.57 30.54 -2.85
N GLU A 151 -15.45 31.26 -3.54
CA GLU A 151 -16.28 32.31 -2.94
C GLU A 151 -17.32 31.71 -2.00
N GLU A 152 -17.95 30.62 -2.41
CA GLU A 152 -18.92 29.88 -1.61
C GLU A 152 -18.29 28.71 -0.80
N ALA A 153 -16.96 28.56 -0.89
CA ALA A 153 -16.18 27.56 -0.18
C ALA A 153 -16.67 26.09 -0.37
N TRP A 154 -16.79 25.64 -1.63
CA TRP A 154 -17.16 24.26 -1.93
C TRP A 154 -16.44 23.69 -3.16
N VAL A 155 -16.41 22.37 -3.27
CA VAL A 155 -15.92 21.61 -4.42
C VAL A 155 -16.91 20.52 -4.80
N ARG A 156 -17.11 20.30 -6.10
CA ARG A 156 -17.89 19.17 -6.66
C ARG A 156 -16.96 18.12 -7.23
N VAL A 157 -17.15 16.86 -6.83
CA VAL A 157 -16.25 15.75 -7.17
C VAL A 157 -17.03 14.49 -7.52
N GLU A 158 -16.40 13.62 -8.32
CA GLU A 158 -16.84 12.24 -8.56
C GLU A 158 -16.47 11.35 -7.35
N PRO A 159 -17.20 10.23 -7.12
CA PRO A 159 -17.04 9.39 -5.93
C PRO A 159 -15.69 8.67 -5.83
N GLY A 160 -15.00 8.45 -6.93
CA GLY A 160 -13.70 7.78 -7.00
C GLY A 160 -12.50 8.69 -6.73
N VAL A 161 -12.69 9.99 -6.50
CA VAL A 161 -11.60 10.88 -6.11
C VAL A 161 -11.00 10.44 -4.77
N VAL A 162 -9.68 10.33 -4.71
CA VAL A 162 -8.96 10.01 -3.46
C VAL A 162 -8.86 11.27 -2.60
N CYS A 163 -9.17 11.18 -1.32
CA CYS A 163 -9.19 12.32 -0.39
C CYS A 163 -7.88 13.11 -0.41
N LYS A 164 -6.74 12.42 -0.32
CA LYS A 164 -5.42 13.09 -0.38
C LYS A 164 -5.12 13.75 -1.73
N GLU A 165 -5.61 13.19 -2.84
CA GLU A 165 -5.49 13.81 -4.17
C GLU A 165 -6.32 15.09 -4.25
N LEU A 166 -7.53 15.07 -3.70
CA LEU A 166 -8.38 16.26 -3.57
C LEU A 166 -7.67 17.34 -2.74
N ASN A 167 -7.18 16.98 -1.55
CA ASN A 167 -6.49 17.94 -0.67
C ASN A 167 -5.17 18.46 -1.24
N ALA A 168 -4.43 17.66 -2.03
CA ALA A 168 -3.26 18.11 -2.75
C ALA A 168 -3.59 19.17 -3.83
N PHE A 169 -4.74 19.01 -4.50
CA PHE A 169 -5.26 20.00 -5.43
C PHE A 169 -5.74 21.26 -4.70
N LEU A 170 -6.50 21.14 -3.62
CA LEU A 170 -7.07 22.25 -2.87
C LEU A 170 -6.02 23.09 -2.13
N LYS A 171 -4.91 22.48 -1.71
CA LYS A 171 -3.83 23.14 -0.96
C LYS A 171 -3.28 24.39 -1.67
N GLN A 172 -3.18 24.37 -3.00
CA GLN A 172 -2.70 25.52 -3.78
C GLN A 172 -3.66 26.73 -3.73
N HIS A 173 -4.89 26.50 -3.26
CA HIS A 173 -5.92 27.53 -3.07
C HIS A 173 -6.11 27.93 -1.59
N GLY A 174 -5.28 27.38 -0.69
CA GLY A 174 -5.34 27.69 0.74
C GLY A 174 -6.54 27.06 1.49
N VAL A 175 -7.18 26.04 0.92
CA VAL A 175 -8.34 25.36 1.49
C VAL A 175 -8.16 23.83 1.48
N CYS A 176 -8.99 23.12 2.25
CA CYS A 176 -9.01 21.67 2.27
C CYS A 176 -10.44 21.12 2.47
N PHE A 177 -10.63 19.85 2.17
CA PHE A 177 -11.69 19.01 2.67
C PHE A 177 -11.22 18.44 4.01
N ALA A 178 -11.83 18.85 5.09
CA ALA A 178 -11.30 18.72 6.44
C ALA A 178 -11.27 17.31 7.04
N PRO A 179 -12.22 16.37 6.75
CA PRO A 179 -12.14 15.00 7.26
C PRO A 179 -10.85 14.30 6.80
N ASP A 180 -10.05 13.84 7.76
CA ASP A 180 -8.69 13.32 7.57
C ASP A 180 -8.50 11.87 8.08
N PRO A 181 -9.27 10.88 7.57
CA PRO A 181 -9.14 9.49 8.02
C PRO A 181 -7.73 8.96 7.78
N ALA A 182 -7.28 8.00 8.60
CA ALA A 182 -5.97 7.36 8.47
C ALA A 182 -5.72 6.73 7.08
N THR A 183 -6.78 6.53 6.31
CA THR A 183 -6.75 6.01 4.94
C THR A 183 -6.83 7.10 3.87
N GLU A 184 -6.72 8.38 4.19
CA GLU A 184 -6.90 9.52 3.26
C GLU A 184 -6.12 9.38 1.94
N ASN A 185 -4.93 8.75 1.98
CA ASN A 185 -4.05 8.56 0.83
C ASN A 185 -4.58 7.55 -0.20
N ARG A 186 -5.69 6.86 0.10
CA ARG A 186 -6.31 5.81 -0.72
C ARG A 186 -7.83 5.69 -0.57
N ALA A 187 -8.44 6.31 0.42
CA ALA A 187 -9.89 6.38 0.59
C ALA A 187 -10.50 7.28 -0.50
N ASN A 188 -11.58 6.81 -1.09
CA ASN A 188 -12.33 7.55 -2.09
C ASN A 188 -13.48 8.33 -1.44
N ILE A 189 -13.79 9.52 -1.94
CA ILE A 189 -14.82 10.41 -1.39
C ILE A 189 -16.18 9.69 -1.27
N GLY A 190 -16.62 8.94 -2.29
CA GLY A 190 -17.87 8.19 -2.20
C GLY A 190 -17.89 7.16 -1.08
N GLY A 191 -16.74 6.49 -0.81
CA GLY A 191 -16.59 5.59 0.33
C GLY A 191 -16.56 6.31 1.68
N MET A 192 -15.94 7.49 1.75
CA MET A 192 -15.93 8.32 2.96
C MET A 192 -17.35 8.80 3.32
N ILE A 193 -18.14 9.20 2.32
CA ILE A 193 -19.56 9.56 2.50
C ILE A 193 -20.36 8.34 2.96
N ALA A 194 -20.24 7.21 2.25
CA ALA A 194 -20.99 6.00 2.55
C ALA A 194 -20.71 5.43 3.97
N ASN A 195 -19.51 5.65 4.51
CA ASN A 195 -19.13 5.24 5.88
C ASN A 195 -19.31 6.37 6.92
N ASN A 196 -19.61 7.59 6.51
CA ASN A 196 -19.50 8.77 7.36
C ASN A 196 -18.13 8.85 8.04
N ALA A 197 -17.06 8.69 7.26
CA ALA A 197 -15.68 8.59 7.77
C ALA A 197 -15.28 9.88 8.52
N ALA A 198 -14.41 9.73 9.50
CA ALA A 198 -13.83 10.82 10.25
C ALA A 198 -12.30 10.65 10.36
N GLY A 199 -11.62 11.56 11.03
CA GLY A 199 -10.18 11.52 11.18
C GLY A 199 -9.69 12.09 12.50
N MET A 200 -8.37 12.27 12.62
CA MET A 200 -7.70 12.64 13.87
C MET A 200 -8.16 14.00 14.41
N ARG A 201 -8.57 14.91 13.51
CA ARG A 201 -9.00 16.27 13.86
C ARG A 201 -10.53 16.42 13.95
N SER A 202 -11.25 15.32 14.15
CA SER A 202 -12.73 15.37 14.22
C SER A 202 -13.28 16.11 15.42
N ILE A 203 -12.51 16.30 16.47
CA ILE A 203 -12.90 17.19 17.58
C ILE A 203 -13.10 18.64 17.09
N LEU A 204 -12.34 19.07 16.07
CA LEU A 204 -12.42 20.40 15.48
C LEU A 204 -13.35 20.44 14.27
N TYR A 205 -13.24 19.43 13.39
CA TYR A 205 -13.87 19.46 12.07
C TYR A 205 -15.09 18.55 11.93
N GLY A 206 -15.42 17.72 12.93
CA GLY A 206 -16.52 16.78 12.84
C GLY A 206 -16.25 15.59 11.92
N MET A 207 -17.29 15.07 11.31
CA MET A 207 -17.31 13.90 10.44
C MET A 207 -17.62 14.28 8.98
N THR A 208 -17.54 13.35 8.05
CA THR A 208 -17.86 13.60 6.63
C THR A 208 -19.26 14.18 6.42
N ILE A 209 -20.26 13.75 7.19
CA ILE A 209 -21.64 14.25 7.14
C ILE A 209 -21.71 15.78 7.34
N ASP A 210 -20.83 16.37 8.15
CA ASP A 210 -20.81 17.80 8.43
C ASP A 210 -20.36 18.64 7.22
N HIS A 211 -19.66 18.00 6.28
CA HIS A 211 -19.08 18.63 5.09
C HIS A 211 -19.84 18.32 3.79
N VAL A 212 -20.75 17.37 3.77
CA VAL A 212 -21.56 17.06 2.58
C VAL A 212 -22.69 18.07 2.43
N LEU A 213 -22.73 18.79 1.31
CA LEU A 213 -23.76 19.78 0.98
C LEU A 213 -24.84 19.17 0.08
N GLU A 214 -24.42 18.54 -1.02
CA GLU A 214 -25.30 17.96 -2.04
C GLU A 214 -24.75 16.65 -2.55
N ILE A 215 -25.63 15.75 -3.00
CA ILE A 215 -25.27 14.48 -3.64
C ILE A 215 -26.17 14.25 -4.85
N ASP A 216 -25.59 13.94 -6.00
CA ASP A 216 -26.28 13.26 -7.09
C ASP A 216 -26.28 11.76 -6.82
N PHE A 217 -27.48 11.18 -6.68
CA PHE A 217 -27.66 9.85 -6.15
C PHE A 217 -28.52 8.98 -7.06
N ALA A 218 -28.00 7.81 -7.47
CA ALA A 218 -28.73 6.85 -8.29
C ALA A 218 -29.41 5.80 -7.42
N LEU A 219 -30.72 5.64 -7.58
CA LEU A 219 -31.53 4.58 -6.97
C LEU A 219 -31.27 3.22 -7.65
N SER A 220 -31.74 2.15 -7.02
CA SER A 220 -31.67 0.79 -7.59
C SER A 220 -32.39 0.61 -8.93
N THR A 221 -33.30 1.51 -9.30
CA THR A 221 -33.97 1.57 -10.61
C THR A 221 -33.14 2.25 -11.69
N GLY A 222 -32.10 3.00 -11.29
CA GLY A 222 -31.34 3.89 -12.18
C GLY A 222 -31.92 5.30 -12.31
N ASP A 223 -32.97 5.63 -11.55
CA ASP A 223 -33.44 7.01 -11.40
C ASP A 223 -32.39 7.82 -10.60
N VAL A 224 -32.21 9.08 -10.95
CA VAL A 224 -31.24 9.96 -10.30
C VAL A 224 -31.97 11.01 -9.47
N LEU A 225 -31.63 11.09 -8.19
CA LEU A 225 -32.07 12.13 -7.28
C LEU A 225 -30.96 13.16 -7.08
N HIS A 226 -31.34 14.43 -7.04
CA HIS A 226 -30.46 15.50 -6.57
C HIS A 226 -30.82 15.83 -5.11
N LEU A 227 -29.97 15.38 -4.20
CA LEU A 227 -30.18 15.52 -2.76
C LEU A 227 -29.44 16.74 -2.26
N SER A 228 -30.18 17.73 -1.76
CA SER A 228 -29.64 19.00 -1.23
C SER A 228 -30.48 19.48 -0.07
N GLN A 229 -30.03 20.54 0.58
CA GLN A 229 -30.80 21.20 1.61
C GLN A 229 -32.02 21.90 0.99
N LEU A 230 -33.21 21.61 1.51
CA LEU A 230 -34.48 22.17 1.01
C LEU A 230 -35.07 23.16 2.03
N ASP A 231 -35.50 24.31 1.56
CA ASP A 231 -36.36 25.18 2.33
C ASP A 231 -37.80 24.64 2.36
N SER A 232 -38.70 25.26 3.16
CA SER A 232 -40.09 24.80 3.35
C SER A 232 -40.88 24.76 2.02
N ARG A 233 -40.61 25.67 1.07
CA ARG A 233 -41.26 25.68 -0.24
C ARG A 233 -40.77 24.56 -1.13
N GLN A 234 -39.48 24.43 -1.22
CA GLN A 234 -38.83 23.34 -2.01
C GLN A 234 -39.25 21.97 -1.45
N LEU A 235 -39.34 21.82 -0.14
CA LEU A 235 -39.87 20.60 0.48
C LEU A 235 -41.31 20.32 0.07
N ALA A 236 -42.19 21.33 0.15
CA ALA A 236 -43.58 21.19 -0.26
C ALA A 236 -43.69 20.76 -1.75
N ASP A 237 -42.85 21.33 -2.63
CA ASP A 237 -42.75 20.95 -4.06
C ASP A 237 -42.34 19.46 -4.17
N LYS A 238 -41.33 19.01 -3.45
CA LYS A 238 -40.91 17.59 -3.44
C LYS A 238 -42.00 16.65 -2.94
N LEU A 239 -42.69 17.02 -1.86
CA LEU A 239 -43.79 16.24 -1.29
C LEU A 239 -44.98 16.10 -2.25
N SER A 240 -45.19 17.05 -3.17
CA SER A 240 -46.28 17.05 -4.12
C SER A 240 -46.01 16.12 -5.34
N LEU A 241 -44.73 15.69 -5.57
CA LEU A 241 -44.39 14.85 -6.71
C LEU A 241 -45.04 13.46 -6.64
N SER A 242 -45.53 12.97 -7.76
CA SER A 242 -46.16 11.64 -7.87
C SER A 242 -45.19 10.50 -8.26
N ASN A 243 -43.92 10.82 -8.45
CA ASN A 243 -42.87 9.87 -8.85
C ASN A 243 -42.17 9.23 -7.62
N SER A 244 -41.12 8.41 -7.84
CA SER A 244 -40.31 7.76 -6.83
C SER A 244 -39.65 8.77 -5.88
N GLU A 245 -39.23 9.93 -6.38
CA GLU A 245 -38.65 10.98 -5.55
C GLU A 245 -39.66 11.51 -4.53
N GLY A 246 -40.86 11.88 -4.98
CA GLY A 246 -41.90 12.34 -4.05
C GLY A 246 -42.35 11.28 -3.05
N HIS A 247 -42.34 9.98 -3.46
CA HIS A 247 -42.61 8.87 -2.54
C HIS A 247 -41.56 8.80 -1.42
N ILE A 248 -40.27 8.91 -1.74
CA ILE A 248 -39.19 8.91 -0.76
C ILE A 248 -39.30 10.10 0.18
N TYR A 249 -39.46 11.31 -0.34
CA TYR A 249 -39.60 12.52 0.51
C TYR A 249 -40.81 12.45 1.46
N ARG A 250 -41.98 12.00 0.98
CA ARG A 250 -43.15 11.81 1.86
C ARG A 250 -42.92 10.74 2.92
N GLY A 251 -42.34 9.60 2.53
CA GLY A 251 -42.08 8.51 3.45
C GLY A 251 -41.09 8.92 4.58
N ILE A 252 -39.96 9.53 4.18
CA ILE A 252 -38.97 10.01 5.17
C ILE A 252 -39.55 11.11 6.07
N HIS A 253 -40.28 12.08 5.52
CA HIS A 253 -40.92 13.15 6.30
C HIS A 253 -41.86 12.58 7.36
N SER A 254 -42.75 11.66 6.96
CA SER A 254 -43.67 10.99 7.86
C SER A 254 -42.94 10.16 8.93
N LEU A 255 -41.90 9.45 8.55
CA LEU A 255 -41.09 8.63 9.46
C LEU A 255 -40.42 9.49 10.55
N ILE A 256 -39.84 10.63 10.15
CA ILE A 256 -39.19 11.55 11.08
C ILE A 256 -40.22 12.13 12.06
N GLU A 257 -41.41 12.56 11.58
CA GLU A 257 -42.46 13.07 12.43
C GLU A 257 -42.97 12.03 13.44
N GLN A 258 -43.14 10.78 13.00
CA GLN A 258 -43.62 9.68 13.82
C GLN A 258 -42.65 9.26 14.93
N HIS A 259 -41.37 9.27 14.65
CA HIS A 259 -40.31 8.69 15.51
C HIS A 259 -39.41 9.76 16.15
N ALA A 260 -39.74 11.05 16.05
CA ALA A 260 -38.85 12.14 16.49
C ALA A 260 -38.34 11.97 17.92
N ASP A 261 -39.24 11.62 18.86
CA ASP A 261 -38.89 11.51 20.28
C ASP A 261 -38.00 10.29 20.54
N GLU A 262 -38.29 9.14 19.91
CA GLU A 262 -37.48 7.93 20.03
C GLU A 262 -36.07 8.14 19.41
N ILE A 263 -35.96 8.85 18.29
CA ILE A 263 -34.68 9.23 17.67
C ILE A 263 -33.88 10.11 18.65
N ARG A 264 -34.51 11.15 19.24
CA ARG A 264 -33.85 12.02 20.22
C ARG A 264 -33.35 11.25 21.43
N GLN A 265 -34.10 10.25 21.87
CA GLN A 265 -33.80 9.48 23.08
C GLN A 265 -32.72 8.45 22.85
N ARG A 266 -32.75 7.72 21.72
CA ARG A 266 -31.93 6.51 21.50
C ARG A 266 -30.62 6.72 20.77
N PHE A 267 -30.54 7.76 19.92
CA PHE A 267 -29.29 8.01 19.25
C PHE A 267 -28.21 8.46 20.25
N PRO A 268 -26.98 7.89 20.14
CA PRO A 268 -25.88 8.21 21.04
C PRO A 268 -25.53 9.71 21.03
N LYS A 269 -25.22 10.27 22.21
CA LYS A 269 -24.85 11.69 22.36
C LYS A 269 -23.35 11.89 22.37
N VAL A 270 -22.67 11.24 21.44
CA VAL A 270 -21.20 11.33 21.21
C VAL A 270 -20.92 11.92 19.85
N ILE A 271 -19.73 12.53 19.68
CA ILE A 271 -19.32 13.15 18.42
C ILE A 271 -19.18 12.10 17.30
N ARG A 272 -18.57 10.96 17.63
CA ARG A 272 -18.33 9.86 16.69
C ARG A 272 -19.46 8.84 16.75
N ARG A 273 -20.29 8.83 15.69
CA ARG A 273 -21.37 7.86 15.52
C ARG A 273 -21.66 7.63 14.04
N SER A 274 -21.65 6.39 13.61
CA SER A 274 -21.93 5.98 12.23
C SER A 274 -22.74 4.68 12.12
N GLY A 275 -23.35 4.21 13.23
CA GLY A 275 -24.23 3.04 13.23
C GLY A 275 -25.66 3.37 12.82
N GLY A 276 -26.33 2.47 12.08
CA GLY A 276 -27.68 2.66 11.56
C GLY A 276 -27.73 3.70 10.44
N TYR A 277 -28.95 4.17 10.12
CA TYR A 277 -29.14 5.32 9.23
C TYR A 277 -29.22 6.61 10.04
N ALA A 278 -28.60 7.68 9.56
CA ALA A 278 -28.47 8.97 10.26
C ALA A 278 -29.78 9.75 10.36
N LEU A 279 -30.82 9.17 10.99
CA LEU A 279 -32.11 9.79 11.19
C LEU A 279 -32.02 11.00 12.13
N ASP A 280 -31.13 10.96 13.10
CA ASP A 280 -30.88 12.05 14.04
C ASP A 280 -30.36 13.33 13.34
N ALA A 281 -29.74 13.21 12.18
CA ALA A 281 -29.34 14.37 11.38
C ALA A 281 -30.53 15.10 10.71
N LEU A 282 -31.72 14.52 10.74
CA LEU A 282 -32.93 15.05 10.07
C LEU A 282 -33.98 15.59 11.05
N VAL A 283 -33.99 15.15 12.32
CA VAL A 283 -35.07 15.41 13.27
C VAL A 283 -35.20 16.87 13.67
N ASP A 284 -34.12 17.53 14.01
CA ASP A 284 -34.14 18.91 14.54
C ASP A 284 -33.66 19.93 13.48
N ALA A 285 -33.64 19.54 12.23
CA ALA A 285 -33.22 20.41 11.15
C ALA A 285 -34.35 21.39 10.77
N HIS A 286 -34.03 22.68 10.70
CA HIS A 286 -34.94 23.69 10.16
C HIS A 286 -35.28 23.49 8.68
N SER A 287 -34.61 22.56 8.03
CA SER A 287 -34.74 22.22 6.62
C SER A 287 -34.29 20.79 6.38
N LEU A 288 -34.94 20.06 5.48
CA LEU A 288 -34.66 18.66 5.22
C LEU A 288 -33.53 18.53 4.18
N ASN A 289 -32.47 17.76 4.48
CA ASN A 289 -31.42 17.41 3.54
C ASN A 289 -31.16 15.89 3.54
N LEU A 290 -31.72 15.17 2.55
CA LEU A 290 -31.56 13.72 2.42
C LEU A 290 -30.13 13.31 2.06
N ALA A 291 -29.23 14.21 1.63
CA ALA A 291 -27.81 13.89 1.46
C ALA A 291 -27.17 13.47 2.79
N LYS A 292 -27.69 13.98 3.93
CA LYS A 292 -27.24 13.55 5.28
C LYS A 292 -27.59 12.10 5.58
N LEU A 293 -28.73 11.61 5.09
CA LEU A 293 -29.16 10.22 5.25
C LEU A 293 -28.29 9.23 4.45
N VAL A 294 -27.70 9.69 3.32
CA VAL A 294 -26.76 8.87 2.52
C VAL A 294 -25.43 8.71 3.23
N CYS A 295 -25.02 9.67 4.09
CA CYS A 295 -23.82 9.58 4.90
C CYS A 295 -23.98 8.46 5.94
N GLY A 296 -23.07 7.46 5.91
CA GLY A 296 -23.14 6.29 6.77
C GLY A 296 -24.08 5.17 6.29
N SER A 297 -24.72 5.33 5.12
CA SER A 297 -25.65 4.31 4.59
C SER A 297 -24.96 3.07 4.00
N GLU A 298 -23.65 3.02 3.95
CA GLU A 298 -22.85 1.88 3.46
C GLU A 298 -23.21 1.40 2.04
N GLY A 299 -23.74 2.31 1.21
CA GLY A 299 -24.19 1.98 -0.14
C GLY A 299 -25.46 1.12 -0.19
N THR A 300 -26.19 1.00 0.90
CA THR A 300 -27.44 0.20 0.97
C THR A 300 -28.65 0.92 0.39
N LEU A 301 -28.60 2.24 0.21
CA LEU A 301 -29.69 3.05 -0.30
C LEU A 301 -29.57 3.33 -1.80
N GLY A 302 -28.36 3.27 -2.38
CA GLY A 302 -28.09 3.55 -3.78
C GLY A 302 -26.62 3.85 -4.06
N VAL A 303 -26.34 4.51 -5.18
CA VAL A 303 -25.00 4.81 -5.66
C VAL A 303 -24.76 6.31 -5.74
N ILE A 304 -23.69 6.79 -5.10
CA ILE A 304 -23.22 8.18 -5.22
C ILE A 304 -22.57 8.38 -6.59
N LEU A 305 -23.05 9.36 -7.35
CA LEU A 305 -22.53 9.71 -8.67
C LEU A 305 -21.62 10.95 -8.59
N GLU A 306 -22.02 11.95 -7.81
CA GLU A 306 -21.29 13.19 -7.56
C GLU A 306 -21.59 13.70 -6.15
N ALA A 307 -20.67 14.43 -5.55
CA ALA A 307 -20.86 15.09 -4.27
C ALA A 307 -20.33 16.53 -4.29
N LYS A 308 -21.08 17.45 -3.69
CA LYS A 308 -20.66 18.82 -3.40
C LYS A 308 -20.25 18.88 -1.93
N LEU A 309 -19.01 19.27 -1.69
CA LEU A 309 -18.35 19.21 -0.38
C LEU A 309 -17.98 20.61 0.08
N ARG A 310 -18.22 20.91 1.34
CA ARG A 310 -17.78 22.15 2.00
C ARG A 310 -16.27 22.13 2.17
N LEU A 311 -15.64 23.29 1.92
CA LEU A 311 -14.23 23.51 2.13
C LEU A 311 -13.98 24.28 3.43
N THR A 312 -12.82 24.01 4.02
CA THR A 312 -12.33 24.68 5.23
C THR A 312 -11.00 25.36 4.91
N PRO A 313 -10.74 26.57 5.41
CA PRO A 313 -9.41 27.19 5.28
C PRO A 313 -8.32 26.29 5.87
N LEU A 314 -7.17 26.21 5.20
CA LEU A 314 -6.01 25.52 5.74
C LEU A 314 -5.41 26.34 6.88
N PRO A 315 -5.12 25.73 8.05
CA PRO A 315 -4.38 26.42 9.11
C PRO A 315 -2.97 26.75 8.61
N ARG A 316 -2.49 27.95 8.96
CA ARG A 316 -1.16 28.40 8.53
C ARG A 316 -0.05 27.76 9.33
N TYR A 317 -0.29 27.59 10.64
CA TYR A 317 0.69 27.05 11.59
C TYR A 317 0.07 25.96 12.46
N SER A 318 0.90 25.04 12.89
CA SER A 318 0.55 24.03 13.90
C SER A 318 1.74 23.80 14.83
N ALA A 319 1.47 23.34 16.03
CA ALA A 319 2.46 22.81 16.96
C ALA A 319 1.93 21.54 17.63
N VAL A 320 2.84 20.70 18.08
CA VAL A 320 2.54 19.41 18.71
C VAL A 320 3.29 19.31 20.03
N CYS A 321 2.66 18.73 21.05
CA CYS A 321 3.39 18.21 22.20
C CYS A 321 3.12 16.71 22.40
N LEU A 322 4.08 16.03 23.04
CA LEU A 322 4.02 14.59 23.34
C LEU A 322 3.93 14.41 24.85
N ALA A 323 2.72 14.14 25.36
CA ALA A 323 2.53 13.89 26.80
C ALA A 323 2.78 12.41 27.10
N HIS A 324 3.74 12.13 27.99
CA HIS A 324 4.20 10.79 28.35
C HIS A 324 3.60 10.35 29.68
N PHE A 325 3.08 9.12 29.73
CA PHE A 325 2.37 8.60 30.89
C PHE A 325 2.87 7.21 31.31
N ASP A 326 2.88 6.97 32.64
CA ASP A 326 3.26 5.68 33.24
C ASP A 326 2.18 4.61 33.15
N SER A 327 0.92 5.01 32.85
CA SER A 327 -0.20 4.09 32.63
C SER A 327 -1.17 4.60 31.58
N ILE A 328 -1.85 3.66 30.92
CA ILE A 328 -2.94 3.96 29.97
C ILE A 328 -4.09 4.68 30.70
N ASP A 329 -4.44 4.27 31.91
CA ASP A 329 -5.50 4.89 32.72
C ASP A 329 -5.19 6.36 33.00
N ALA A 330 -3.99 6.69 33.48
CA ALA A 330 -3.58 8.08 33.71
C ALA A 330 -3.66 8.93 32.44
N SER A 331 -3.22 8.39 31.31
CA SER A 331 -3.32 9.04 30.00
C SER A 331 -4.77 9.34 29.62
N LEU A 332 -5.67 8.38 29.75
CA LEU A 332 -7.07 8.55 29.38
C LEU A 332 -7.79 9.53 30.31
N ARG A 333 -7.51 9.52 31.62
CA ARG A 333 -8.07 10.50 32.57
C ARG A 333 -7.57 11.91 32.31
N ALA A 334 -6.35 12.09 31.86
CA ALA A 334 -5.80 13.38 31.47
C ALA A 334 -6.54 13.97 30.24
N THR A 335 -7.10 13.12 29.36
CA THR A 335 -7.76 13.58 28.12
C THR A 335 -8.88 14.58 28.37
N ALA A 336 -9.72 14.37 29.39
CA ALA A 336 -10.81 15.30 29.73
C ALA A 336 -10.29 16.69 30.18
N HIS A 337 -9.08 16.75 30.74
CA HIS A 337 -8.40 17.99 31.07
C HIS A 337 -7.83 18.66 29.81
N ILE A 338 -7.14 17.89 28.96
CA ILE A 338 -6.51 18.35 27.71
C ILE A 338 -7.58 19.00 26.78
N VAL A 339 -8.73 18.38 26.63
CA VAL A 339 -9.80 18.85 25.72
C VAL A 339 -10.35 20.23 26.13
N LYS A 340 -10.30 20.59 27.40
CA LYS A 340 -10.70 21.92 27.86
C LYS A 340 -9.82 23.05 27.30
N GLU A 341 -8.58 22.75 27.00
CA GLU A 341 -7.63 23.67 26.37
C GLU A 341 -7.81 23.78 24.84
N ARG A 342 -8.87 23.17 24.27
CA ARG A 342 -9.27 23.23 22.85
C ARG A 342 -8.17 22.83 21.86
N PRO A 343 -7.60 21.64 21.99
CA PRO A 343 -6.66 21.12 20.97
C PRO A 343 -7.37 20.85 19.66
N SER A 344 -6.62 20.83 18.55
CA SER A 344 -7.13 20.39 17.24
C SER A 344 -7.14 18.85 17.09
N ALA A 345 -6.29 18.15 17.83
CA ALA A 345 -6.27 16.68 17.89
C ALA A 345 -5.67 16.22 19.21
N VAL A 346 -6.14 15.07 19.73
CA VAL A 346 -5.48 14.31 20.82
C VAL A 346 -5.51 12.83 20.47
N GLU A 347 -4.33 12.27 20.24
CA GLU A 347 -4.16 10.93 19.74
C GLU A 347 -3.31 10.09 20.68
N LEU A 348 -3.81 8.93 21.10
CA LEU A 348 -3.09 8.03 22.00
C LEU A 348 -2.38 6.92 21.22
N ILE A 349 -1.16 6.58 21.63
CA ILE A 349 -0.40 5.40 21.21
C ILE A 349 0.09 4.67 22.46
N ASP A 350 -0.15 3.36 22.54
CA ASP A 350 0.31 2.53 23.66
C ASP A 350 1.80 2.17 23.59
N GLY A 351 2.35 1.75 24.72
CA GLY A 351 3.77 1.36 24.84
C GLY A 351 4.14 0.17 23.96
N ILE A 352 3.21 -0.74 23.62
CA ILE A 352 3.47 -1.89 22.76
C ILE A 352 3.80 -1.42 21.34
N ILE A 353 2.99 -0.51 20.82
CA ILE A 353 3.20 0.08 19.47
C ILE A 353 4.49 0.92 19.47
N LEU A 354 4.76 1.68 20.53
CA LEU A 354 5.97 2.48 20.66
C LEU A 354 7.22 1.61 20.64
N HIS A 355 7.22 0.49 21.36
CA HIS A 355 8.32 -0.47 21.34
C HIS A 355 8.55 -1.06 19.94
N GLN A 356 7.49 -1.47 19.26
CA GLN A 356 7.59 -1.93 17.87
C GLN A 356 8.12 -0.85 16.92
N ALA A 357 7.75 0.42 17.16
CA ALA A 357 8.24 1.55 16.40
C ALA A 357 9.74 1.81 16.58
N GLN A 358 10.26 1.60 17.78
CA GLN A 358 11.70 1.68 18.08
C GLN A 358 12.52 0.61 17.36
N GLU A 359 11.96 -0.57 17.16
CA GLU A 359 12.61 -1.67 16.44
C GLU A 359 12.52 -1.51 14.91
N HIS A 360 11.51 -0.81 14.40
CA HIS A 360 11.22 -0.74 12.97
C HIS A 360 12.13 0.28 12.25
N PRO A 361 12.83 -0.09 11.15
CA PRO A 361 13.82 0.77 10.47
C PRO A 361 13.31 2.14 9.99
N LEU A 362 12.02 2.27 9.71
CA LEU A 362 11.42 3.53 9.21
C LEU A 362 10.99 4.48 10.34
N THR A 363 10.82 4.00 11.55
CA THR A 363 10.26 4.76 12.68
C THR A 363 11.21 4.92 13.85
N ARG A 364 12.21 4.06 14.01
CA ARG A 364 13.15 4.11 15.14
C ARG A 364 13.82 5.48 15.34
N ASP A 365 14.17 6.18 14.27
CA ASP A 365 14.82 7.49 14.35
C ASP A 365 13.83 8.59 14.74
N ILE A 366 12.54 8.39 14.52
CA ILE A 366 11.48 9.27 14.99
C ILE A 366 11.28 9.06 16.49
N CYS A 367 11.44 7.82 16.96
CA CYS A 367 11.26 7.46 18.36
C CYS A 367 12.33 8.06 19.30
N VAL A 368 13.37 8.71 18.78
CA VAL A 368 14.32 9.50 19.61
C VAL A 368 13.61 10.63 20.36
N MET A 369 12.44 11.08 19.88
CA MET A 369 11.60 12.07 20.57
C MET A 369 10.86 11.51 21.78
N ILE A 370 10.73 10.19 21.91
CA ILE A 370 10.06 9.51 23.02
C ILE A 370 11.04 9.38 24.18
N GLN A 371 10.67 9.93 25.33
CA GLN A 371 11.49 9.89 26.54
C GLN A 371 11.14 8.65 27.36
N GLU A 372 12.17 7.97 27.85
CA GLU A 372 12.06 6.74 28.66
C GLU A 372 11.25 5.63 27.96
N ASN A 373 10.44 4.88 28.72
CA ASN A 373 9.59 3.80 28.23
C ASN A 373 8.12 4.04 28.68
N PRO A 374 7.39 4.99 28.06
CA PRO A 374 6.04 5.31 28.47
C PRO A 374 5.08 4.14 28.23
N ALA A 375 4.13 3.95 29.16
CA ALA A 375 3.02 3.03 28.94
C ALA A 375 2.04 3.56 27.88
N ALA A 376 1.96 4.89 27.74
CA ALA A 376 1.22 5.55 26.68
C ALA A 376 1.80 6.94 26.40
N VAL A 377 1.68 7.39 25.14
CA VAL A 377 1.95 8.77 24.73
C VAL A 377 0.70 9.35 24.10
N GLN A 378 0.31 10.57 24.51
CA GLN A 378 -0.66 11.37 23.79
C GLN A 378 0.03 12.42 22.93
N ILE A 379 -0.33 12.40 21.64
CA ILE A 379 0.06 13.40 20.66
C ILE A 379 -1.03 14.48 20.67
N ILE A 380 -0.68 15.69 21.05
CA ILE A 380 -1.64 16.79 21.19
C ILE A 380 -1.23 17.87 20.20
N GLU A 381 -2.15 18.27 19.32
CA GLU A 381 -1.92 19.31 18.31
C GLU A 381 -2.76 20.53 18.59
N VAL A 382 -2.20 21.69 18.31
CA VAL A 382 -2.91 22.97 18.21
C VAL A 382 -2.64 23.59 16.84
N GLN A 383 -3.61 24.32 16.32
CA GLN A 383 -3.55 25.02 15.03
C GLN A 383 -3.93 26.50 15.20
N GLY A 384 -3.42 27.36 14.34
CA GLY A 384 -3.72 28.78 14.35
C GLY A 384 -3.19 29.53 13.15
N ASP A 385 -3.46 30.84 13.12
CA ASP A 385 -3.11 31.71 11.99
C ASP A 385 -1.75 32.39 12.14
N THR A 386 -1.17 32.45 13.34
CA THR A 386 0.15 33.01 13.61
C THR A 386 1.02 32.04 14.41
N LEU A 387 2.33 32.11 14.22
CA LEU A 387 3.29 31.26 14.93
C LEU A 387 3.29 31.53 16.43
N ASP A 388 3.21 32.79 16.82
CA ASP A 388 3.23 33.21 18.23
C ASP A 388 1.98 32.72 18.98
N GLU A 389 0.80 32.80 18.35
CA GLU A 389 -0.44 32.27 18.91
C GLU A 389 -0.35 30.75 19.15
N VAL A 390 0.11 30.02 18.14
CA VAL A 390 0.24 28.55 18.23
C VAL A 390 1.28 28.16 19.27
N ALA A 391 2.43 28.86 19.32
CA ALA A 391 3.49 28.59 20.28
C ALA A 391 3.02 28.87 21.72
N ALA A 392 2.32 29.97 21.95
CA ALA A 392 1.76 30.31 23.26
C ALA A 392 0.68 29.31 23.69
N HIS A 393 -0.19 28.89 22.77
CA HIS A 393 -1.27 27.94 23.05
C HIS A 393 -0.71 26.55 23.40
N ILE A 394 0.23 26.01 22.61
CA ILE A 394 0.81 24.69 22.89
C ILE A 394 1.62 24.70 24.19
N GLN A 395 2.32 25.81 24.50
CA GLN A 395 3.07 25.94 25.76
C GLN A 395 2.11 25.96 26.96
N LYS A 396 1.06 26.78 26.90
CA LYS A 396 0.02 26.81 27.96
C LYS A 396 -0.59 25.43 28.17
N LEU A 397 -0.88 24.71 27.10
CA LEU A 397 -1.42 23.35 27.18
C LEU A 397 -0.41 22.39 27.82
N ALA A 398 0.86 22.45 27.43
CA ALA A 398 1.92 21.64 28.01
C ALA A 398 2.09 21.93 29.51
N ASP A 399 2.08 23.20 29.90
CA ASP A 399 2.18 23.63 31.33
C ASP A 399 0.97 23.13 32.14
N SER A 400 -0.21 23.05 31.53
CA SER A 400 -1.43 22.55 32.21
C SER A 400 -1.38 21.04 32.52
N LEU A 401 -0.43 20.32 31.91
CA LEU A 401 -0.22 18.89 32.14
C LEU A 401 0.78 18.59 33.27
N ASP A 402 1.29 19.61 33.95
CA ASP A 402 2.13 19.43 35.13
C ASP A 402 1.34 18.65 36.21
N GLY A 403 1.95 17.57 36.72
CA GLY A 403 1.29 16.63 37.64
C GLY A 403 0.41 15.56 37.00
N TYR A 404 0.14 15.62 35.66
CA TYR A 404 -0.56 14.57 34.93
C TYR A 404 0.40 13.68 34.12
N ALA A 405 1.33 14.30 33.40
CA ALA A 405 2.33 13.61 32.57
C ALA A 405 3.73 13.84 33.12
N TYR A 406 4.60 12.83 33.04
CA TYR A 406 5.97 12.99 33.55
C TYR A 406 6.92 13.72 32.59
N ALA A 407 6.56 13.83 31.31
CA ALA A 407 7.28 14.60 30.31
C ALA A 407 6.32 15.11 29.22
N VAL A 408 6.51 16.34 28.75
CA VAL A 408 5.67 16.98 27.72
C VAL A 408 6.56 17.79 26.75
N PRO A 409 7.43 17.18 25.95
CA PRO A 409 8.22 17.90 24.95
C PRO A 409 7.32 18.57 23.91
N VAL A 410 7.60 19.84 23.59
CA VAL A 410 6.88 20.67 22.64
C VAL A 410 7.68 20.77 21.33
N MET A 411 7.01 20.71 20.20
CA MET A 411 7.57 20.75 18.84
C MET A 411 6.83 21.80 18.00
N THR A 412 7.59 22.75 17.48
CA THR A 412 7.09 23.83 16.62
C THR A 412 7.68 23.74 15.21
N GLU A 413 8.78 22.99 15.04
CA GLU A 413 9.42 22.80 13.75
C GLU A 413 8.62 21.84 12.87
N GLN A 414 8.36 22.26 11.62
CA GLN A 414 7.51 21.52 10.68
C GLN A 414 7.99 20.07 10.42
N ASN A 415 9.30 19.84 10.39
CA ASN A 415 9.88 18.52 10.18
C ASN A 415 9.61 17.57 11.35
N ASP A 416 9.67 18.08 12.57
CA ASP A 416 9.40 17.29 13.79
C ASP A 416 7.92 16.96 13.88
N ILE A 417 7.05 17.94 13.62
CA ILE A 417 5.59 17.74 13.56
C ILE A 417 5.23 16.66 12.53
N GLN A 418 5.80 16.72 11.32
CA GLN A 418 5.59 15.70 10.29
C GLN A 418 6.09 14.32 10.73
N SER A 419 7.21 14.27 11.45
CA SER A 419 7.78 13.02 11.98
C SER A 419 6.86 12.39 13.02
N VAL A 420 6.29 13.17 13.92
CA VAL A 420 5.30 12.72 14.92
C VAL A 420 4.06 12.15 14.23
N TRP A 421 3.49 12.86 13.26
CA TRP A 421 2.32 12.37 12.52
C TRP A 421 2.63 11.13 11.67
N LYS A 422 3.86 11.01 11.16
CA LYS A 422 4.32 9.78 10.49
C LYS A 422 4.38 8.60 11.46
N LEU A 423 4.85 8.79 12.69
CA LEU A 423 4.82 7.76 13.73
C LEU A 423 3.38 7.34 14.01
N ARG A 424 2.48 8.31 14.25
CA ARG A 424 1.05 8.03 14.51
C ARG A 424 0.37 7.27 13.37
N SER A 425 0.59 7.69 12.13
CA SER A 425 0.00 7.03 10.96
C SER A 425 0.55 5.62 10.72
N SER A 426 1.74 5.30 11.24
CA SER A 426 2.35 3.97 11.17
C SER A 426 1.82 3.00 12.23
N ALA A 427 1.15 3.49 13.30
CA ALA A 427 0.73 2.70 14.45
C ALA A 427 -0.13 1.48 14.06
N LEU A 428 -1.14 1.65 13.20
CA LEU A 428 -1.95 0.54 12.69
C LEU A 428 -1.10 -0.54 12.01
N GLY A 429 -0.11 -0.12 11.24
CA GLY A 429 0.79 -1.02 10.55
C GLY A 429 1.69 -1.78 11.51
N LEU A 430 2.33 -1.06 12.40
CA LEU A 430 3.23 -1.65 13.40
C LEU A 430 2.52 -2.71 14.23
N MET A 431 1.31 -2.42 14.70
CA MET A 431 0.49 -3.36 15.44
C MET A 431 0.23 -4.66 14.66
N THR A 432 0.08 -4.60 13.33
CA THR A 432 -0.19 -5.78 12.49
C THR A 432 1.07 -6.57 12.09
N THR A 433 2.28 -6.10 12.43
CA THR A 433 3.54 -6.83 12.14
C THR A 433 3.80 -8.01 13.09
N VAL A 434 2.97 -8.22 14.07
CA VAL A 434 3.09 -9.34 15.03
C VAL A 434 3.28 -10.67 14.29
N LYS A 435 4.31 -11.43 14.67
CA LYS A 435 4.62 -12.75 14.11
C LYS A 435 3.64 -13.80 14.66
N GLY A 436 3.42 -14.85 13.88
CA GLY A 436 2.56 -15.97 14.27
C GLY A 436 1.12 -15.86 13.75
N PRO A 437 0.25 -16.87 14.07
CA PRO A 437 -1.11 -16.94 13.54
C PRO A 437 -2.08 -15.97 14.22
N ARG A 438 -1.83 -15.60 15.48
CA ARG A 438 -2.66 -14.62 16.19
C ARG A 438 -2.41 -13.22 15.67
N LYS A 439 -3.47 -12.55 15.23
CA LYS A 439 -3.43 -11.19 14.66
C LYS A 439 -4.43 -10.28 15.37
N PRO A 440 -4.17 -8.96 15.41
CA PRO A 440 -5.14 -8.00 15.93
C PRO A 440 -6.38 -7.94 15.04
N VAL A 441 -7.53 -8.31 15.58
CA VAL A 441 -8.80 -8.43 14.84
C VAL A 441 -9.70 -7.23 15.13
N PRO A 442 -10.21 -6.52 14.11
CA PRO A 442 -11.01 -5.30 14.29
C PRO A 442 -12.51 -5.64 14.42
N TYR A 443 -12.99 -6.01 15.59
CA TYR A 443 -14.41 -6.31 15.80
C TYR A 443 -15.09 -5.52 16.95
N ILE A 444 -14.32 -5.08 17.97
CA ILE A 444 -14.82 -4.25 19.09
C ILE A 444 -14.23 -2.84 19.09
N GLU A 445 -13.34 -2.52 18.18
CA GLU A 445 -12.37 -1.44 18.21
C GLU A 445 -12.91 -0.04 17.92
N ASP A 446 -14.19 0.10 17.56
CA ASP A 446 -14.75 1.34 17.00
C ASP A 446 -15.83 1.98 17.88
N ALA A 447 -15.97 1.52 19.12
CA ALA A 447 -16.92 2.12 20.03
C ALA A 447 -16.42 3.50 20.52
N ALA A 448 -17.31 4.48 20.51
CA ALA A 448 -17.09 5.80 21.08
C ALA A 448 -17.96 6.00 22.32
N VAL A 449 -17.39 6.50 23.41
CA VAL A 449 -18.10 6.76 24.67
C VAL A 449 -17.95 8.23 25.08
N PRO A 450 -18.82 8.76 25.95
CA PRO A 450 -18.61 10.08 26.52
C PRO A 450 -17.21 10.19 27.15
N LEU A 451 -16.55 11.32 26.95
CA LEU A 451 -15.18 11.54 27.31
C LEU A 451 -14.87 11.26 28.78
N GLU A 452 -15.82 11.63 29.66
CA GLU A 452 -15.74 11.43 31.10
C GLU A 452 -15.75 9.93 31.49
N ALA A 453 -16.32 9.08 30.65
CA ALA A 453 -16.41 7.65 30.86
C ALA A 453 -15.26 6.87 30.20
N LEU A 454 -14.42 7.52 29.39
CA LEU A 454 -13.47 6.85 28.52
C LEU A 454 -12.48 5.96 29.28
N ALA A 455 -11.90 6.45 30.37
CA ALA A 455 -10.92 5.69 31.16
C ALA A 455 -11.57 4.45 31.80
N ASP A 456 -12.73 4.60 32.42
CA ASP A 456 -13.45 3.50 33.07
C ASP A 456 -13.93 2.46 32.04
N TYR A 457 -14.42 2.93 30.87
CA TYR A 457 -14.79 2.04 29.75
C TYR A 457 -13.61 1.22 29.25
N VAL A 458 -12.47 1.85 29.00
CA VAL A 458 -11.27 1.14 28.52
C VAL A 458 -10.76 0.15 29.57
N ALA A 459 -10.81 0.51 30.86
CA ALA A 459 -10.42 -0.40 31.94
C ALA A 459 -11.33 -1.64 31.99
N ASP A 460 -12.66 -1.47 31.88
CA ASP A 460 -13.62 -2.59 31.80
C ASP A 460 -13.38 -3.46 30.56
N VAL A 461 -13.07 -2.86 29.39
CA VAL A 461 -12.76 -3.60 28.14
C VAL A 461 -11.48 -4.43 28.30
N LEU A 462 -10.44 -3.87 28.90
CA LEU A 462 -9.18 -4.58 29.15
C LEU A 462 -9.38 -5.73 30.14
N ASP A 463 -10.22 -5.56 31.17
CA ASP A 463 -10.61 -6.64 32.09
C ASP A 463 -11.33 -7.77 31.37
N VAL A 464 -12.32 -7.45 30.52
CA VAL A 464 -13.00 -8.47 29.69
C VAL A 464 -11.97 -9.24 28.85
N CYS A 465 -11.11 -8.57 28.10
CA CYS A 465 -10.11 -9.24 27.25
C CYS A 465 -9.13 -10.11 28.06
N SER A 466 -8.72 -9.64 29.24
CA SER A 466 -7.85 -10.37 30.15
C SER A 466 -8.46 -11.68 30.65
N ARG A 467 -9.77 -11.69 30.97
CA ARG A 467 -10.49 -12.92 31.38
C ARG A 467 -10.49 -14.02 30.31
N TYR A 468 -10.38 -13.63 29.03
CA TYR A 468 -10.23 -14.55 27.89
C TYR A 468 -8.77 -14.77 27.46
N GLU A 469 -7.79 -14.30 28.23
CA GLU A 469 -6.36 -14.41 27.94
C GLU A 469 -5.98 -13.83 26.55
N GLN A 470 -6.68 -12.77 26.13
CA GLN A 470 -6.42 -12.13 24.86
C GLN A 470 -5.54 -10.87 25.04
N PRO A 471 -4.28 -10.89 24.58
CA PRO A 471 -3.47 -9.67 24.54
C PRO A 471 -4.13 -8.60 23.68
N VAL A 472 -3.99 -7.36 24.10
CA VAL A 472 -4.64 -6.21 23.45
C VAL A 472 -3.61 -5.15 23.14
N SER A 473 -3.73 -4.53 21.98
CA SER A 473 -3.03 -3.29 21.64
C SER A 473 -4.08 -2.20 21.36
N LEU A 474 -3.76 -0.97 21.75
CA LEU A 474 -4.70 0.14 21.63
C LEU A 474 -4.02 1.43 21.14
N PHE A 475 -4.75 2.14 20.32
CA PHE A 475 -4.44 3.51 19.87
C PHE A 475 -5.75 4.20 19.49
N GLY A 476 -5.75 5.51 19.37
CA GLY A 476 -7.00 6.12 18.88
C GLY A 476 -7.16 7.60 19.20
N HIS A 477 -8.38 8.04 18.96
CA HIS A 477 -8.83 9.42 18.98
C HIS A 477 -9.38 9.75 20.37
N SER A 478 -8.49 9.85 21.36
CA SER A 478 -8.89 10.04 22.76
C SER A 478 -9.76 11.29 22.96
N SER A 479 -9.49 12.37 22.18
CA SER A 479 -10.25 13.62 22.25
C SER A 479 -11.76 13.49 21.99
N VAL A 480 -12.18 12.44 21.32
CA VAL A 480 -13.59 12.20 20.98
C VAL A 480 -14.15 10.91 21.59
N GLY A 481 -13.46 10.37 22.60
CA GLY A 481 -13.89 9.19 23.33
C GLY A 481 -13.81 7.88 22.55
N LEU A 482 -12.97 7.79 21.49
CA LEU A 482 -12.84 6.61 20.64
C LEU A 482 -11.44 6.02 20.73
N MET A 483 -11.38 4.74 21.15
CA MET A 483 -10.13 3.98 21.22
C MET A 483 -10.22 2.72 20.39
N HIS A 484 -9.28 2.53 19.45
CA HIS A 484 -9.16 1.30 18.66
C HIS A 484 -8.47 0.21 19.49
N ILE A 485 -9.28 -0.64 20.11
CA ILE A 485 -8.84 -1.74 20.97
C ILE A 485 -8.92 -3.04 20.17
N ARG A 486 -7.79 -3.70 19.95
CA ARG A 486 -7.71 -4.89 19.09
C ARG A 486 -7.15 -6.10 19.83
N PRO A 487 -8.01 -7.03 20.24
CA PRO A 487 -7.59 -8.31 20.78
C PRO A 487 -6.94 -9.19 19.71
N MET A 488 -5.98 -10.03 20.14
CA MET A 488 -5.22 -10.93 19.29
C MET A 488 -5.92 -12.29 19.16
N HIS A 489 -6.40 -12.62 17.96
CA HIS A 489 -7.04 -13.92 17.68
C HIS A 489 -6.40 -14.66 16.52
N ASP A 490 -6.41 -15.98 16.60
CA ASP A 490 -6.17 -16.88 15.47
C ASP A 490 -7.50 -17.29 14.84
N LEU A 491 -7.87 -16.67 13.75
CA LEU A 491 -9.14 -16.96 13.06
C LEU A 491 -9.18 -18.32 12.35
N HIS A 492 -8.11 -19.13 12.42
CA HIS A 492 -8.14 -20.57 12.05
C HIS A 492 -8.63 -21.45 13.21
N SER A 493 -8.65 -20.94 14.44
CA SER A 493 -9.02 -21.62 15.66
C SER A 493 -10.51 -21.41 15.99
N LEU A 494 -11.28 -22.49 16.07
CA LEU A 494 -12.68 -22.42 16.52
C LEU A 494 -12.80 -21.86 17.93
N ALA A 495 -11.85 -22.13 18.82
CA ALA A 495 -11.84 -21.60 20.18
C ALA A 495 -11.70 -20.06 20.17
N ASP A 496 -10.73 -19.53 19.39
CA ASP A 496 -10.51 -18.09 19.28
C ASP A 496 -11.72 -17.38 18.63
N ILE A 497 -12.37 -18.00 17.62
CA ILE A 497 -13.59 -17.48 17.01
C ILE A 497 -14.74 -17.44 18.05
N SER A 498 -14.85 -18.45 18.90
CA SER A 498 -15.84 -18.48 19.98
C SER A 498 -15.55 -17.39 21.02
N PHE A 499 -14.30 -17.19 21.41
CA PHE A 499 -13.91 -16.12 22.34
C PHE A 499 -14.20 -14.72 21.73
N MET A 500 -13.87 -14.53 20.45
CA MET A 500 -14.20 -13.29 19.73
C MET A 500 -15.67 -12.91 19.87
N LYS A 501 -16.58 -13.89 19.68
CA LYS A 501 -18.01 -13.68 19.80
C LYS A 501 -18.45 -13.34 21.23
N GLN A 502 -17.92 -14.06 22.21
CA GLN A 502 -18.24 -13.82 23.63
C GLN A 502 -17.77 -12.44 24.10
N ILE A 503 -16.54 -12.08 23.76
CA ILE A 503 -15.97 -10.77 24.06
C ILE A 503 -16.81 -9.66 23.40
N GLN A 504 -17.21 -9.84 22.13
CA GLN A 504 -18.04 -8.86 21.43
C GLN A 504 -19.37 -8.61 22.14
N GLU A 505 -20.04 -9.66 22.63
CA GLU A 505 -21.29 -9.55 23.39
C GLU A 505 -21.10 -8.77 24.71
N GLU A 506 -20.05 -9.07 25.47
CA GLU A 506 -19.77 -8.37 26.72
C GLU A 506 -19.44 -6.89 26.47
N ILE A 507 -18.62 -6.59 25.47
CA ILE A 507 -18.25 -5.20 25.14
C ILE A 507 -19.45 -4.41 24.62
N PHE A 508 -20.35 -5.04 23.85
CA PHE A 508 -21.59 -4.41 23.43
C PHE A 508 -22.43 -3.93 24.64
N LEU A 509 -22.51 -4.73 25.70
CA LEU A 509 -23.22 -4.35 26.94
C LEU A 509 -22.51 -3.21 27.66
N LEU A 510 -21.15 -3.20 27.65
CA LEU A 510 -20.38 -2.09 28.23
C LEU A 510 -20.63 -0.77 27.48
N VAL A 511 -20.61 -0.79 26.14
CA VAL A 511 -20.90 0.42 25.34
C VAL A 511 -22.29 1.00 25.71
N ARG A 512 -23.30 0.15 25.85
CA ARG A 512 -24.61 0.58 26.29
C ARG A 512 -24.61 1.12 27.73
N LYS A 513 -23.88 0.46 28.64
CA LYS A 513 -23.74 0.91 30.06
C LYS A 513 -23.18 2.33 30.13
N TYR A 514 -22.19 2.63 29.29
CA TYR A 514 -21.52 3.93 29.26
C TYR A 514 -22.19 4.96 28.33
N GLY A 515 -23.34 4.66 27.72
CA GLY A 515 -24.08 5.57 26.84
C GLY A 515 -23.34 5.92 25.55
N GLY A 516 -22.49 5.02 25.07
CA GLY A 516 -21.66 5.18 23.88
C GLY A 516 -22.35 4.81 22.57
N SER A 517 -21.63 4.99 21.46
CA SER A 517 -21.97 4.49 20.12
C SER A 517 -21.24 3.18 19.85
N TRP A 518 -21.96 2.18 19.32
CA TRP A 518 -21.38 0.89 18.96
C TRP A 518 -20.48 0.96 17.72
N SER A 519 -20.74 1.90 16.83
CA SER A 519 -19.91 2.25 15.69
C SER A 519 -19.59 3.74 15.68
N GLY A 520 -18.31 4.08 15.78
CA GLY A 520 -17.85 5.47 15.82
C GLY A 520 -17.62 6.03 14.41
N GLU A 521 -16.82 5.35 13.58
CA GLU A 521 -16.45 5.81 12.24
C GLU A 521 -16.34 4.69 11.18
N HIS A 522 -16.14 3.43 11.59
CA HIS A 522 -15.90 2.33 10.65
C HIS A 522 -17.18 1.78 10.03
N GLY A 523 -18.36 2.15 10.54
CA GLY A 523 -19.65 1.66 10.09
C GLY A 523 -20.03 0.31 10.70
N ASP A 524 -21.24 -0.14 10.41
CA ASP A 524 -21.78 -1.40 10.94
C ASP A 524 -21.22 -2.63 10.20
N GLY A 525 -21.34 -2.63 8.89
CA GLY A 525 -20.93 -3.74 8.04
C GLY A 525 -21.52 -5.09 8.48
N ILE A 526 -20.73 -6.14 8.37
CA ILE A 526 -21.04 -7.48 8.88
C ILE A 526 -20.71 -7.58 10.38
N VAL A 527 -19.71 -6.83 10.83
CA VAL A 527 -19.20 -6.91 12.22
C VAL A 527 -20.24 -6.46 13.24
N ARG A 528 -20.95 -5.37 12.97
CA ARG A 528 -21.78 -4.66 13.96
C ARG A 528 -23.27 -4.62 13.64
N GLY A 529 -23.64 -4.71 12.35
CA GLY A 529 -25.03 -4.57 11.92
C GLY A 529 -26.01 -5.53 12.61
N GLY A 530 -25.56 -6.73 12.99
CA GLY A 530 -26.36 -7.70 13.76
C GLY A 530 -26.77 -7.22 15.15
N PHE A 531 -26.13 -6.18 15.67
CA PHE A 531 -26.45 -5.57 16.97
C PHE A 531 -27.44 -4.39 16.88
N ASN A 532 -27.72 -3.86 15.68
CA ASN A 532 -28.48 -2.63 15.49
C ASN A 532 -29.89 -2.72 16.09
N GLN A 533 -30.63 -3.82 15.93
CA GLN A 533 -31.95 -4.00 16.55
C GLN A 533 -31.87 -3.92 18.07
N ARG A 534 -30.86 -4.56 18.68
CA ARG A 534 -30.67 -4.53 20.15
C ARG A 534 -30.17 -3.17 20.64
N PHE A 535 -29.45 -2.45 19.80
CA PHE A 535 -28.88 -1.15 20.16
C PHE A 535 -29.92 -0.05 20.08
N PHE A 536 -30.64 0.09 18.95
CA PHE A 536 -31.61 1.13 18.69
C PHE A 536 -33.04 0.78 19.17
N GLY A 537 -33.32 -0.50 19.43
CA GLY A 537 -34.65 -1.00 19.76
C GLY A 537 -35.49 -1.33 18.51
N ASP A 538 -36.60 -2.06 18.73
CA ASP A 538 -37.40 -2.57 17.62
C ASP A 538 -38.03 -1.44 16.79
N GLU A 539 -38.51 -0.38 17.42
CA GLU A 539 -39.17 0.73 16.77
C GLU A 539 -38.24 1.46 15.75
N LEU A 540 -37.06 1.86 16.18
CA LEU A 540 -36.11 2.50 15.27
C LEU A 540 -35.50 1.50 14.25
N TYR A 541 -35.40 0.24 14.63
CA TYR A 541 -34.93 -0.76 13.67
C TYR A 541 -35.93 -1.00 12.54
N ASP A 542 -37.24 -0.96 12.86
CA ASP A 542 -38.30 -0.99 11.85
C ASP A 542 -38.33 0.31 11.03
N ALA A 543 -38.03 1.45 11.62
CA ALA A 543 -37.81 2.70 10.87
C ALA A 543 -36.63 2.57 9.89
N PHE A 544 -35.52 1.90 10.27
CA PHE A 544 -34.41 1.61 9.34
C PHE A 544 -34.83 0.69 8.19
N ARG A 545 -35.64 -0.32 8.45
CA ARG A 545 -36.23 -1.16 7.39
C ARG A 545 -37.11 -0.34 6.43
N GLU A 546 -37.86 0.60 6.95
CA GLU A 546 -38.71 1.49 6.13
C GLU A 546 -37.84 2.42 5.26
N VAL A 547 -36.77 3.03 5.82
CA VAL A 547 -35.80 3.82 5.03
C VAL A 547 -35.25 2.99 3.89
N LYS A 548 -34.78 1.77 4.18
CA LYS A 548 -34.29 0.86 3.15
C LYS A 548 -35.32 0.59 2.07
N ARG A 549 -36.56 0.29 2.44
CA ARG A 549 -37.65 0.00 1.52
C ARG A 549 -38.03 1.19 0.63
N LEU A 550 -38.00 2.40 1.16
CA LEU A 550 -38.28 3.62 0.40
C LEU A 550 -37.25 3.85 -0.72
N PHE A 551 -35.96 3.62 -0.45
CA PHE A 551 -34.88 3.83 -1.43
C PHE A 551 -34.64 2.61 -2.33
N ASP A 552 -34.78 1.41 -1.80
CA ASP A 552 -34.45 0.16 -2.47
C ASP A 552 -35.47 -0.95 -2.13
N PRO A 553 -36.68 -0.87 -2.72
CA PRO A 553 -37.80 -1.76 -2.36
C PRO A 553 -37.52 -3.24 -2.65
N GLU A 554 -36.61 -3.54 -3.58
CA GLU A 554 -36.24 -4.91 -3.96
C GLU A 554 -35.01 -5.45 -3.20
N ASN A 555 -34.48 -4.67 -2.24
CA ASN A 555 -33.29 -5.02 -1.45
C ASN A 555 -32.08 -5.46 -2.33
N ARG A 556 -31.78 -4.72 -3.39
CA ARG A 556 -30.68 -4.99 -4.32
C ARG A 556 -29.38 -4.25 -3.99
N MET A 557 -29.47 -3.09 -3.32
CA MET A 557 -28.32 -2.27 -3.01
C MET A 557 -27.63 -2.78 -1.75
N ASN A 558 -26.44 -3.35 -1.89
CA ASN A 558 -25.60 -3.88 -0.82
C ASN A 558 -26.37 -4.63 0.29
N PRO A 559 -27.13 -5.68 -0.03
CA PRO A 559 -28.00 -6.34 0.94
C PRO A 559 -27.21 -6.97 2.09
N GLY A 560 -27.83 -7.06 3.29
CA GLY A 560 -27.21 -7.65 4.47
C GLY A 560 -26.17 -6.75 5.15
N LYS A 561 -26.30 -5.43 5.00
CA LYS A 561 -25.52 -4.41 5.72
C LYS A 561 -26.52 -3.44 6.38
N VAL A 562 -26.15 -2.88 7.54
CA VAL A 562 -26.98 -2.00 8.38
C VAL A 562 -28.19 -2.73 8.96
N ILE A 563 -29.01 -3.35 8.13
CA ILE A 563 -30.17 -4.19 8.52
C ILE A 563 -30.01 -5.60 8.00
N GLU A 564 -30.67 -6.57 8.67
CA GLU A 564 -30.71 -7.98 8.27
C GLU A 564 -29.30 -8.57 8.04
N THR A 565 -28.38 -8.18 8.89
CA THR A 565 -26.96 -8.54 8.80
C THR A 565 -26.76 -9.97 9.27
N GLN A 566 -25.84 -10.68 8.62
CA GLN A 566 -25.43 -12.03 8.99
C GLN A 566 -24.62 -12.01 10.30
N SER A 567 -24.44 -13.18 10.90
CA SER A 567 -23.64 -13.36 12.10
C SER A 567 -22.17 -13.01 11.88
N VAL A 568 -21.51 -12.47 12.91
CA VAL A 568 -20.10 -12.01 12.86
C VAL A 568 -19.10 -13.09 12.48
N GLU A 569 -19.38 -14.35 12.81
CA GLU A 569 -18.57 -15.51 12.45
C GLU A 569 -18.81 -16.03 11.03
N SER A 570 -19.81 -15.51 10.31
CA SER A 570 -20.12 -15.91 8.95
C SER A 570 -19.10 -15.33 7.96
N HIS A 571 -18.72 -16.12 6.96
CA HIS A 571 -17.86 -15.67 5.86
C HIS A 571 -16.46 -15.17 6.27
N LEU A 572 -15.92 -15.65 7.37
CA LEU A 572 -14.55 -15.33 7.75
C LEU A 572 -13.57 -15.70 6.63
N ARG A 573 -12.60 -14.82 6.35
CA ARG A 573 -11.53 -15.03 5.36
C ARG A 573 -10.71 -16.29 5.69
N PHE A 574 -10.53 -16.56 6.96
CA PHE A 574 -9.95 -17.74 7.55
C PHE A 574 -11.06 -18.45 8.34
N GLY A 575 -10.95 -19.72 8.56
CA GLY A 575 -11.94 -20.49 9.31
C GLY A 575 -11.48 -21.93 9.46
N SER A 576 -12.23 -22.74 10.18
CA SER A 576 -11.89 -24.16 10.43
C SER A 576 -11.75 -25.00 9.15
N ASP A 577 -12.41 -24.59 8.06
CA ASP A 577 -12.34 -25.26 6.76
C ASP A 577 -11.22 -24.75 5.86
N TYR A 578 -10.44 -23.79 6.32
CA TYR A 578 -9.31 -23.23 5.60
C TYR A 578 -8.16 -24.24 5.51
N LYS A 579 -7.94 -24.81 4.32
CA LYS A 579 -6.99 -25.89 4.11
C LYS A 579 -5.88 -25.46 3.16
N PRO A 580 -4.65 -25.27 3.68
CA PRO A 580 -3.51 -24.98 2.82
C PRO A 580 -3.14 -26.16 1.94
N LEU A 581 -2.75 -25.88 0.69
CA LEU A 581 -2.11 -26.86 -0.18
C LEU A 581 -0.67 -27.07 0.28
N ALA A 582 -0.22 -28.33 0.29
CA ALA A 582 1.19 -28.64 0.52
C ALA A 582 2.01 -28.21 -0.69
N VAL A 583 2.87 -27.18 -0.51
CA VAL A 583 3.76 -26.65 -1.54
C VAL A 583 5.18 -26.67 -1.02
N THR A 584 6.10 -27.28 -1.79
CA THR A 584 7.54 -27.23 -1.49
C THR A 584 8.13 -25.97 -2.11
N THR A 585 8.76 -25.13 -1.31
CA THR A 585 9.34 -23.86 -1.75
C THR A 585 10.86 -23.86 -1.62
N LEU A 586 11.54 -23.02 -2.40
CA LEU A 586 12.99 -22.78 -2.25
C LEU A 586 13.28 -21.66 -1.26
N PHE A 587 12.51 -20.58 -1.28
CA PHE A 587 12.49 -19.65 -0.15
C PHE A 587 11.82 -20.32 1.04
N HIS A 588 12.42 -20.19 2.20
CA HIS A 588 11.89 -20.79 3.42
C HIS A 588 10.78 -19.98 4.07
N PHE A 589 10.69 -18.67 3.80
CA PHE A 589 9.75 -17.73 4.42
C PHE A 589 9.75 -17.87 5.97
N ARG A 590 10.97 -17.93 6.55
CA ARG A 590 11.18 -18.26 7.97
C ARG A 590 10.47 -17.31 8.92
N ASP A 591 10.56 -16.01 8.64
CA ASP A 591 9.93 -14.98 9.48
C ASP A 591 8.39 -15.06 9.47
N GLN A 592 7.81 -15.61 8.42
CA GLN A 592 6.36 -15.68 8.23
C GLN A 592 5.77 -17.05 8.61
N GLY A 593 6.56 -18.12 8.57
CA GLY A 593 6.09 -19.49 8.79
C GLY A 593 5.64 -20.19 7.50
N GLY A 594 6.17 -19.77 6.34
CA GLY A 594 5.93 -20.40 5.04
C GLY A 594 5.28 -19.49 4.00
N LEU A 595 5.14 -20.01 2.78
CA LEU A 595 4.66 -19.23 1.61
C LEU A 595 3.23 -18.70 1.80
N LEU A 596 2.31 -19.53 2.33
CA LEU A 596 0.93 -19.11 2.57
C LEU A 596 0.88 -18.00 3.62
N ALA A 597 1.53 -18.17 4.75
CA ALA A 597 1.57 -17.16 5.81
C ALA A 597 2.22 -15.84 5.32
N ALA A 598 3.19 -15.91 4.41
CA ALA A 598 3.77 -14.72 3.77
C ALA A 598 2.77 -14.00 2.85
N ALA A 599 1.88 -14.70 2.17
CA ALA A 599 0.79 -14.09 1.40
C ALA A 599 -0.31 -13.53 2.32
N GLU A 600 -0.61 -14.21 3.43
CA GLU A 600 -1.60 -13.81 4.45
C GLU A 600 -1.19 -12.61 5.31
N GLN A 601 0.08 -12.21 5.29
CA GLN A 601 0.49 -10.94 5.88
C GLN A 601 -0.29 -9.76 5.31
N CYS A 602 -0.84 -9.86 4.10
CA CYS A 602 -1.69 -8.82 3.55
C CYS A 602 -3.06 -8.80 4.23
N THR A 603 -3.29 -7.83 5.12
CA THR A 603 -4.58 -7.62 5.79
C THR A 603 -5.63 -6.90 4.93
N GLY A 604 -5.27 -6.46 3.73
CA GLY A 604 -6.23 -5.79 2.83
C GLY A 604 -6.32 -4.27 3.00
N VAL A 605 -5.61 -3.65 3.94
CA VAL A 605 -5.69 -2.19 4.23
C VAL A 605 -5.40 -1.26 3.04
N GLY A 606 -4.81 -1.79 1.97
CA GLY A 606 -4.71 -1.11 0.69
C GLY A 606 -3.66 0.00 0.61
N GLU A 607 -2.66 0.07 1.50
CA GLU A 607 -1.57 1.06 1.42
C GLU A 607 -0.85 1.04 0.06
N CYS A 608 -0.88 -0.09 -0.65
CA CYS A 608 -0.37 -0.24 -2.02
C CYS A 608 -1.19 0.50 -3.08
N ARG A 609 -2.29 1.14 -2.71
CA ARG A 609 -3.14 1.95 -3.61
C ARG A 609 -2.86 3.46 -3.52
N LYS A 610 -1.98 3.90 -2.63
CA LYS A 610 -1.57 5.30 -2.55
C LYS A 610 -0.91 5.75 -3.86
N THR A 611 -1.02 7.02 -4.20
CA THR A 611 -0.62 7.53 -5.52
C THR A 611 0.35 8.69 -5.47
N LEU A 612 0.30 9.51 -4.42
CA LEU A 612 1.05 10.75 -4.34
C LEU A 612 2.42 10.61 -3.67
N SER A 613 2.66 9.55 -2.91
CA SER A 613 3.89 9.40 -2.11
C SER A 613 4.44 7.99 -2.16
N GLY A 614 5.71 7.84 -1.79
CA GLY A 614 6.38 6.54 -1.66
C GLY A 614 6.70 5.86 -3.00
N VAL A 615 7.11 4.60 -2.90
CA VAL A 615 7.46 3.73 -4.04
C VAL A 615 6.32 2.76 -4.36
N MET A 616 5.65 2.21 -3.34
CA MET A 616 4.66 1.14 -3.45
C MET A 616 3.31 1.67 -3.97
N CYS A 617 2.62 1.05 -4.89
CA CYS A 617 3.02 0.02 -5.85
C CYS A 617 3.08 0.66 -7.24
N PRO A 618 4.22 0.68 -7.94
CA PRO A 618 4.36 1.45 -9.18
C PRO A 618 3.39 1.03 -10.28
N SER A 619 3.13 -0.28 -10.41
CA SER A 619 2.19 -0.79 -11.40
C SER A 619 0.74 -0.37 -11.11
N PHE A 620 0.31 -0.36 -9.84
CA PHE A 620 -1.02 0.16 -9.46
C PHE A 620 -1.12 1.66 -9.75
N ILE A 621 -0.12 2.45 -9.34
CA ILE A 621 -0.11 3.90 -9.60
C ILE A 621 -0.32 4.19 -11.10
N ALA A 622 0.35 3.41 -11.97
CA ALA A 622 0.29 3.59 -13.42
C ALA A 622 -1.01 3.10 -14.06
N THR A 623 -1.69 2.11 -13.50
CA THR A 623 -2.83 1.44 -14.14
C THR A 623 -4.15 1.65 -13.41
N ARG A 624 -4.11 2.00 -12.12
CA ARG A 624 -5.28 2.07 -11.21
C ARG A 624 -6.09 0.75 -11.18
N ASP A 625 -5.48 -0.36 -11.58
CA ASP A 625 -6.12 -1.67 -11.59
C ASP A 625 -5.76 -2.45 -10.32
N GLU A 626 -6.77 -2.99 -9.62
CA GLU A 626 -6.60 -3.78 -8.40
C GLU A 626 -5.67 -4.98 -8.60
N LEU A 627 -5.72 -5.62 -9.79
CA LEU A 627 -4.85 -6.73 -10.18
C LEU A 627 -3.37 -6.39 -10.02
N HIS A 628 -3.00 -5.14 -10.23
CA HIS A 628 -1.61 -4.68 -10.21
C HIS A 628 -1.17 -4.13 -8.85
N SER A 629 -2.03 -4.21 -7.83
CA SER A 629 -1.69 -3.87 -6.44
C SER A 629 -0.99 -5.03 -5.73
N THR A 630 -0.23 -4.74 -4.68
CA THR A 630 0.32 -5.78 -3.79
C THR A 630 -0.81 -6.55 -3.11
N ARG A 631 -1.89 -5.87 -2.71
CA ARG A 631 -3.10 -6.46 -2.12
C ARG A 631 -3.75 -7.48 -3.05
N GLY A 632 -3.99 -7.10 -4.29
CA GLY A 632 -4.58 -7.99 -5.29
C GLY A 632 -3.74 -9.24 -5.52
N ARG A 633 -2.42 -9.06 -5.72
CA ARG A 633 -1.48 -10.19 -5.91
C ARG A 633 -1.44 -11.12 -4.71
N ALA A 634 -1.35 -10.58 -3.50
CA ALA A 634 -1.30 -11.39 -2.27
C ALA A 634 -2.61 -12.17 -2.06
N ASN A 635 -3.77 -11.54 -2.31
CA ASN A 635 -5.06 -12.21 -2.19
C ASN A 635 -5.23 -13.34 -3.21
N VAL A 636 -4.88 -13.10 -4.49
CA VAL A 636 -4.92 -14.16 -5.51
C VAL A 636 -3.99 -15.31 -5.15
N LEU A 637 -2.76 -15.03 -4.72
CA LEU A 637 -1.82 -16.07 -4.31
C LEU A 637 -2.36 -16.89 -3.12
N ARG A 638 -2.97 -16.25 -2.13
CA ARG A 638 -3.64 -16.92 -1.02
C ARG A 638 -4.74 -17.85 -1.50
N LEU A 639 -5.61 -17.41 -2.42
CA LEU A 639 -6.68 -18.23 -2.99
C LEU A 639 -6.13 -19.42 -3.79
N VAL A 640 -5.01 -19.24 -4.48
CA VAL A 640 -4.29 -20.34 -5.16
C VAL A 640 -3.76 -21.34 -4.15
N LEU A 641 -3.07 -20.87 -3.10
CA LEU A 641 -2.44 -21.72 -2.09
C LEU A 641 -3.44 -22.46 -1.18
N THR A 642 -4.69 -22.04 -1.19
CA THR A 642 -5.80 -22.72 -0.49
C THR A 642 -6.68 -23.54 -1.43
N GLY A 643 -6.30 -23.67 -2.70
CA GLY A 643 -7.02 -24.47 -3.69
C GLY A 643 -8.33 -23.88 -4.20
N GLN A 644 -8.70 -22.67 -3.76
CA GLN A 644 -9.95 -22.00 -4.16
C GLN A 644 -9.97 -21.64 -5.65
N LEU A 645 -8.81 -21.46 -6.28
CA LEU A 645 -8.65 -21.25 -7.73
C LEU A 645 -8.18 -22.51 -8.47
N GLY A 646 -8.22 -23.68 -7.82
CA GLY A 646 -7.79 -24.97 -8.38
C GLY A 646 -6.42 -25.43 -7.89
N ARG A 647 -6.23 -26.75 -7.83
CA ARG A 647 -5.02 -27.36 -7.23
C ARG A 647 -3.72 -27.10 -8.00
N HIS A 648 -3.80 -26.81 -9.31
CA HIS A 648 -2.63 -26.59 -10.17
C HIS A 648 -2.41 -25.11 -10.49
N ALA A 649 -3.18 -24.21 -9.86
CA ALA A 649 -3.17 -22.80 -10.18
C ALA A 649 -1.83 -22.08 -9.85
N LEU A 650 -0.97 -22.66 -9.00
CA LEU A 650 0.34 -22.07 -8.66
C LEU A 650 1.26 -21.93 -9.88
N ALA A 651 1.16 -22.83 -10.85
CA ALA A 651 1.95 -22.80 -12.08
C ALA A 651 1.11 -22.41 -13.31
N SER A 652 -0.04 -21.75 -13.12
CA SER A 652 -0.91 -21.34 -14.21
C SER A 652 -0.45 -20.05 -14.89
N ASP A 653 -0.85 -19.87 -16.17
CA ASP A 653 -0.62 -18.63 -16.92
C ASP A 653 -1.32 -17.44 -16.27
N GLU A 654 -2.51 -17.64 -15.72
CA GLU A 654 -3.31 -16.61 -15.05
C GLU A 654 -2.56 -16.04 -13.83
N LEU A 655 -2.00 -16.89 -12.96
CA LEU A 655 -1.22 -16.42 -11.81
C LEU A 655 0.08 -15.75 -12.26
N ARG A 656 0.73 -16.29 -13.29
CA ARG A 656 1.90 -15.66 -13.89
C ARG A 656 1.59 -14.25 -14.39
N GLU A 657 0.45 -14.05 -15.06
CA GLU A 657 -0.01 -12.75 -15.54
C GLU A 657 -0.27 -11.77 -14.39
N VAL A 658 -0.90 -12.21 -13.30
CA VAL A 658 -1.09 -11.40 -12.07
C VAL A 658 0.25 -10.89 -11.53
N MET A 659 1.29 -11.73 -11.56
CA MET A 659 2.62 -11.38 -11.06
C MET A 659 3.46 -10.60 -12.06
N ASP A 660 3.12 -10.62 -13.34
CA ASP A 660 3.94 -10.12 -14.44
C ASP A 660 4.31 -8.65 -14.28
N LEU A 661 3.34 -7.78 -14.02
CA LEU A 661 3.58 -6.34 -13.83
C LEU A 661 4.15 -5.96 -12.44
N CYS A 662 4.54 -6.93 -11.62
CA CYS A 662 5.32 -6.64 -10.41
C CYS A 662 6.78 -6.36 -10.79
N LEU A 663 7.27 -5.16 -10.52
CA LEU A 663 8.62 -4.72 -10.82
C LEU A 663 9.70 -5.33 -9.93
N SER A 664 9.35 -6.13 -8.94
CA SER A 664 10.26 -6.66 -7.91
C SER A 664 11.11 -5.58 -7.21
N CYS A 665 10.56 -4.37 -7.08
CA CYS A 665 11.23 -3.18 -6.52
C CYS A 665 11.34 -3.20 -4.99
N LYS A 666 10.77 -4.19 -4.32
CA LYS A 666 10.69 -4.34 -2.85
C LYS A 666 10.07 -3.15 -2.09
N GLY A 667 9.51 -2.16 -2.77
CA GLY A 667 8.82 -1.05 -2.10
C GLY A 667 7.75 -1.51 -1.11
N CYS A 668 7.04 -2.60 -1.42
CA CYS A 668 6.06 -3.20 -0.50
C CYS A 668 6.70 -3.76 0.79
N LYS A 669 7.91 -4.31 0.76
CA LYS A 669 8.60 -4.76 1.99
C LYS A 669 8.93 -3.59 2.91
N GLY A 670 9.32 -2.44 2.35
CA GLY A 670 9.68 -1.26 3.13
C GLY A 670 8.49 -0.40 3.56
N GLU A 671 7.49 -0.23 2.70
CA GLU A 671 6.40 0.73 2.92
C GLU A 671 5.06 0.09 3.32
N CYS A 672 4.87 -1.22 3.06
CA CYS A 672 3.66 -1.88 3.51
C CYS A 672 3.69 -2.03 5.03
N PRO A 673 2.64 -1.60 5.73
CA PRO A 673 2.58 -1.77 7.18
C PRO A 673 2.85 -3.21 7.64
N ASN A 674 2.41 -4.17 6.84
CA ASN A 674 2.56 -5.60 7.10
C ASN A 674 3.82 -6.22 6.46
N SER A 675 4.72 -5.41 5.91
CA SER A 675 6.00 -5.83 5.31
C SER A 675 5.90 -6.96 4.28
N VAL A 676 4.83 -6.98 3.46
CA VAL A 676 4.61 -8.00 2.41
C VAL A 676 5.73 -7.94 1.37
N ASP A 677 6.55 -8.97 1.25
CA ASP A 677 7.61 -9.04 0.23
C ASP A 677 7.10 -9.69 -1.07
N MET A 678 6.37 -8.92 -1.87
CA MET A 678 5.83 -9.40 -3.16
C MET A 678 6.92 -9.79 -4.16
N ALA A 679 8.13 -9.23 -4.06
CA ALA A 679 9.23 -9.58 -4.94
C ALA A 679 9.69 -11.03 -4.70
N ARG A 680 9.73 -11.47 -3.44
CA ARG A 680 10.06 -12.85 -3.05
C ARG A 680 8.94 -13.81 -3.44
N LEU A 681 7.68 -13.44 -3.16
CA LEU A 681 6.50 -14.22 -3.57
C LEU A 681 6.45 -14.42 -5.09
N LYS A 682 6.72 -13.37 -5.89
CA LYS A 682 6.80 -13.45 -7.35
C LYS A 682 7.91 -14.40 -7.80
N ALA A 683 9.09 -14.33 -7.20
CA ALA A 683 10.22 -15.19 -7.58
C ALA A 683 9.89 -16.68 -7.38
N GLU A 684 9.20 -17.03 -6.28
CA GLU A 684 8.74 -18.38 -6.00
C GLU A 684 7.67 -18.84 -7.01
N VAL A 685 6.68 -18.01 -7.32
CA VAL A 685 5.67 -18.31 -8.36
C VAL A 685 6.32 -18.54 -9.72
N LEU A 686 7.28 -17.71 -10.12
CA LEU A 686 8.02 -17.88 -11.39
C LEU A 686 8.82 -19.18 -11.39
N TYR A 687 9.42 -19.57 -10.28
CA TYR A 687 10.12 -20.84 -10.13
C TYR A 687 9.19 -22.03 -10.39
N HIS A 688 8.02 -22.07 -9.72
CA HIS A 688 7.05 -23.13 -9.93
C HIS A 688 6.49 -23.17 -11.36
N PHE A 689 6.25 -22.01 -11.95
CA PHE A 689 5.86 -21.91 -13.34
C PHE A 689 6.92 -22.51 -14.28
N GLN A 690 8.20 -22.20 -14.04
CA GLN A 690 9.32 -22.68 -14.87
C GLN A 690 9.60 -24.17 -14.71
N ILE A 691 9.32 -24.76 -13.55
CA ILE A 691 9.42 -26.22 -13.38
C ILE A 691 8.47 -26.94 -14.35
N LEU A 692 7.26 -26.42 -14.53
CA LEU A 692 6.23 -27.07 -15.36
C LEU A 692 6.39 -26.71 -16.85
N HIS A 693 6.66 -25.44 -17.17
CA HIS A 693 6.67 -24.90 -18.53
C HIS A 693 8.08 -24.71 -19.14
N GLY A 694 9.13 -24.90 -18.33
CA GLY A 694 10.51 -24.64 -18.71
C GLY A 694 10.89 -23.15 -18.60
N VAL A 695 12.19 -22.90 -18.63
CA VAL A 695 12.76 -21.55 -18.54
C VAL A 695 12.80 -20.90 -19.92
N SER A 696 12.21 -19.72 -20.09
CA SER A 696 12.27 -18.97 -21.34
C SER A 696 13.68 -18.56 -21.72
N LEU A 697 13.97 -18.40 -23.02
CA LEU A 697 15.28 -17.94 -23.49
C LEU A 697 15.63 -16.56 -22.90
N ARG A 698 14.66 -15.65 -22.84
CA ARG A 698 14.82 -14.32 -22.24
C ARG A 698 15.20 -14.41 -20.76
N SER A 699 14.50 -15.22 -19.97
CA SER A 699 14.83 -15.40 -18.55
C SER A 699 16.22 -16.02 -18.35
N ARG A 700 16.64 -16.92 -19.25
CA ARG A 700 18.02 -17.45 -19.23
C ARG A 700 19.06 -16.36 -19.52
N VAL A 701 18.80 -15.48 -20.49
CA VAL A 701 19.68 -14.35 -20.82
C VAL A 701 19.79 -13.39 -19.64
N PHE A 702 18.68 -12.89 -19.12
CA PHE A 702 18.71 -11.93 -18.01
C PHE A 702 19.19 -12.54 -16.69
N GLY A 703 18.84 -13.78 -16.38
CA GLY A 703 19.34 -14.47 -15.21
C GLY A 703 20.80 -14.87 -15.23
N ASN A 704 21.47 -14.75 -16.42
CA ASN A 704 22.90 -14.96 -16.59
C ASN A 704 23.64 -13.68 -17.00
N ILE A 705 23.08 -12.50 -16.71
CA ILE A 705 23.62 -11.23 -17.18
C ILE A 705 25.08 -11.00 -16.73
N ALA A 706 25.47 -11.44 -15.55
CA ALA A 706 26.85 -11.34 -15.06
C ALA A 706 27.85 -12.12 -15.94
N LEU A 707 27.48 -13.34 -16.31
CA LEU A 707 28.31 -14.14 -17.23
C LEU A 707 28.41 -13.48 -18.63
N LEU A 708 27.27 -13.04 -19.16
CA LEU A 708 27.22 -12.35 -20.45
C LEU A 708 28.02 -11.04 -20.42
N ALA A 709 27.90 -10.26 -19.33
CA ALA A 709 28.68 -9.04 -19.15
C ALA A 709 30.19 -9.32 -19.06
N SER A 710 30.59 -10.41 -18.41
CA SER A 710 32.00 -10.83 -18.33
C SER A 710 32.57 -11.21 -19.70
N LEU A 711 31.76 -11.77 -20.57
CA LEU A 711 32.15 -12.10 -21.96
C LEU A 711 32.14 -10.87 -22.87
N ALA A 712 31.29 -9.88 -22.60
CA ALA A 712 31.07 -8.71 -23.45
C ALA A 712 31.99 -7.52 -23.15
N SER A 713 32.51 -7.42 -21.91
CA SER A 713 33.37 -6.31 -21.47
C SER A 713 34.86 -6.61 -21.69
N GLY A 714 35.68 -5.57 -21.65
CA GLY A 714 37.14 -5.66 -21.92
C GLY A 714 37.51 -5.08 -23.29
N SER A 715 38.71 -5.38 -23.79
CA SER A 715 39.31 -4.78 -25.01
C SER A 715 38.44 -4.88 -26.27
N HIS A 716 37.57 -5.87 -26.35
CA HIS A 716 36.66 -6.11 -27.49
C HIS A 716 35.25 -5.51 -27.29
N SER A 717 34.99 -4.84 -26.18
CA SER A 717 33.65 -4.27 -25.84
C SER A 717 33.14 -3.30 -26.90
N TRP A 718 34.04 -2.57 -27.60
CA TRP A 718 33.64 -1.65 -28.65
C TRP A 718 32.88 -2.37 -29.79
N MET A 719 33.31 -3.58 -30.14
CA MET A 719 32.66 -4.41 -31.17
C MET A 719 31.28 -4.89 -30.67
N VAL A 720 31.20 -5.35 -29.42
CA VAL A 720 29.93 -5.79 -28.80
C VAL A 720 28.95 -4.63 -28.73
N ASN A 721 29.40 -3.45 -28.27
CA ASN A 721 28.58 -2.25 -28.21
C ASN A 721 28.09 -1.79 -29.59
N ALA A 722 28.94 -1.86 -30.63
CA ALA A 722 28.56 -1.55 -32.00
C ALA A 722 27.50 -2.54 -32.54
N LEU A 723 27.67 -3.84 -32.27
CA LEU A 723 26.70 -4.87 -32.64
C LEU A 723 25.35 -4.63 -31.96
N LEU A 724 25.34 -4.42 -30.63
CA LEU A 724 24.12 -4.16 -29.84
C LEU A 724 23.43 -2.83 -30.20
N GLY A 725 24.19 -1.87 -30.74
CA GLY A 725 23.68 -0.62 -31.27
C GLY A 725 23.09 -0.72 -32.68
N SER A 726 23.38 -1.79 -33.43
CA SER A 726 22.93 -1.93 -34.81
C SER A 726 21.41 -2.22 -34.88
N THR A 727 20.73 -1.57 -35.82
CA THR A 727 19.28 -1.72 -36.05
C THR A 727 18.88 -3.17 -36.33
N SER A 728 19.69 -3.91 -37.09
CA SER A 728 19.41 -5.30 -37.43
C SER A 728 19.50 -6.22 -36.21
N VAL A 729 20.49 -6.05 -35.35
CA VAL A 729 20.62 -6.84 -34.11
C VAL A 729 19.48 -6.47 -33.13
N ARG A 730 19.14 -5.20 -33.02
CA ARG A 730 18.00 -4.74 -32.20
C ARG A 730 16.67 -5.35 -32.68
N PHE A 731 16.45 -5.40 -34.00
CA PHE A 731 15.28 -6.06 -34.57
C PHE A 731 15.23 -7.56 -34.26
N LEU A 732 16.40 -8.26 -34.36
CA LEU A 732 16.47 -9.67 -33.98
C LEU A 732 16.20 -9.87 -32.48
N MET A 733 16.78 -9.04 -31.63
CA MET A 733 16.55 -9.10 -30.17
C MET A 733 15.07 -8.89 -29.81
N GLU A 734 14.38 -7.98 -30.50
CA GLU A 734 12.95 -7.76 -30.30
C GLU A 734 12.12 -9.00 -30.67
N ASN A 735 12.39 -9.61 -31.84
CA ASN A 735 11.63 -10.76 -32.32
C ASN A 735 11.90 -12.06 -31.55
N PHE A 736 13.15 -12.32 -31.18
CA PHE A 736 13.55 -13.60 -30.55
C PHE A 736 13.60 -13.52 -29.02
N LEU A 737 14.00 -12.37 -28.45
CA LEU A 737 14.14 -12.18 -27.00
C LEU A 737 13.06 -11.29 -26.41
N ARG A 738 12.20 -10.68 -27.26
CA ARG A 738 11.17 -9.72 -26.83
C ARG A 738 11.77 -8.55 -26.05
N ILE A 739 12.93 -8.04 -26.49
CA ILE A 739 13.60 -6.87 -25.92
C ILE A 739 13.31 -5.67 -26.81
N ASP A 740 12.67 -4.65 -26.26
CA ASP A 740 12.22 -3.43 -26.96
C ASP A 740 13.41 -2.74 -27.65
N ARG A 741 13.33 -2.63 -28.99
CA ARG A 741 14.37 -2.01 -29.83
C ARG A 741 14.51 -0.52 -29.65
N THR A 742 13.52 0.15 -29.05
CA THR A 742 13.55 1.59 -28.81
C THR A 742 14.29 1.97 -27.54
N ARG A 743 14.56 1.00 -26.65
CA ARG A 743 15.30 1.20 -25.41
C ARG A 743 16.80 1.19 -25.62
N GLN A 744 17.52 2.12 -25.05
CA GLN A 744 18.97 2.15 -25.08
C GLN A 744 19.56 1.10 -24.15
N LEU A 745 20.30 0.12 -24.71
CA LEU A 745 21.00 -0.89 -23.90
C LEU A 745 22.23 -0.30 -23.22
N PRO A 746 22.58 -0.77 -22.00
CA PRO A 746 23.79 -0.34 -21.31
C PRO A 746 25.06 -0.71 -22.09
N PHE A 747 26.03 0.21 -22.14
CA PHE A 747 27.33 -0.03 -22.75
C PHE A 747 28.20 -0.89 -21.85
N TYR A 748 28.98 -1.78 -22.46
CA TYR A 748 30.05 -2.54 -21.81
C TYR A 748 31.36 -1.76 -21.82
N THR A 749 32.06 -1.78 -20.68
CA THR A 749 33.34 -1.06 -20.54
C THR A 749 34.47 -1.76 -21.23
N ASN A 750 35.44 -0.98 -21.72
CA ASN A 750 36.71 -1.51 -22.26
C ASN A 750 37.73 -1.84 -21.15
N GLN A 751 37.62 -1.23 -19.97
CA GLN A 751 38.50 -1.48 -18.83
C GLN A 751 37.64 -1.77 -17.59
N ARG A 752 37.67 -3.02 -17.15
CA ARG A 752 36.98 -3.51 -15.97
C ARG A 752 37.52 -2.88 -14.68
N LEU A 753 36.68 -2.75 -13.65
CA LEU A 753 37.13 -2.22 -12.38
C LEU A 753 38.23 -3.06 -11.73
N SER A 754 38.09 -4.39 -11.74
CA SER A 754 39.09 -5.33 -11.22
C SER A 754 40.45 -5.18 -11.91
N HIS A 755 40.46 -5.01 -13.26
CA HIS A 755 41.70 -4.83 -14.01
C HIS A 755 42.39 -3.48 -13.71
N TRP A 756 41.58 -2.39 -13.59
CA TRP A 756 42.09 -1.09 -13.15
C TRP A 756 42.66 -1.17 -11.71
N PHE A 757 41.93 -1.85 -10.80
CA PHE A 757 42.32 -1.99 -9.40
C PHE A 757 43.67 -2.73 -9.27
N ALA A 758 43.88 -3.80 -10.05
CA ALA A 758 45.13 -4.59 -10.05
C ALA A 758 46.35 -3.85 -10.65
N GLN A 759 46.10 -2.84 -11.48
CA GLN A 759 47.20 -2.07 -12.14
C GLN A 759 47.64 -0.85 -11.32
N ARG A 760 46.88 -0.46 -10.29
CA ARG A 760 47.21 0.71 -9.45
C ARG A 760 48.24 0.36 -8.39
N LEU A 761 48.99 1.34 -7.93
CA LEU A 761 49.84 1.22 -6.75
C LEU A 761 48.96 1.14 -5.51
N ALA A 762 49.22 0.17 -4.64
CA ALA A 762 48.54 0.11 -3.34
C ALA A 762 48.93 1.29 -2.45
N PRO A 763 48.07 1.74 -1.45
CA PRO A 763 48.40 2.85 -0.58
C PRO A 763 49.76 2.68 0.13
N GLU A 764 50.11 1.48 0.55
CA GLU A 764 51.43 1.18 1.14
C GLU A 764 52.58 1.47 0.18
N GLN A 765 52.41 1.18 -1.09
CA GLN A 765 53.43 1.44 -2.14
C GLN A 765 53.53 2.93 -2.52
N ARG A 766 52.50 3.73 -2.18
CA ARG A 766 52.49 5.20 -2.33
C ARG A 766 53.11 5.93 -1.11
N GLY A 767 53.56 5.18 -0.11
CA GLY A 767 54.13 5.75 1.10
C GLY A 767 53.09 6.23 2.12
N GLU A 768 51.82 5.89 1.93
CA GLU A 768 50.69 6.22 2.79
C GLU A 768 50.62 5.20 3.96
N VAL A 769 51.66 5.20 4.79
CA VAL A 769 51.78 4.27 5.94
C VAL A 769 51.06 4.85 7.12
N GLY A 770 49.81 4.47 7.34
CA GLY A 770 49.02 4.74 8.52
C GLY A 770 48.29 3.50 9.01
N ASN A 771 47.71 3.54 10.18
CA ASN A 771 46.87 2.46 10.71
C ASN A 771 45.45 2.53 10.05
N MET A 772 45.41 2.29 8.71
CA MET A 772 44.19 2.37 7.91
C MET A 772 43.24 1.23 8.25
N ARG A 773 42.01 1.55 8.58
CA ARG A 773 40.93 0.58 8.82
C ARG A 773 40.52 -0.13 7.55
N ARG A 774 40.43 -1.44 7.61
CA ARG A 774 40.06 -2.29 6.48
C ARG A 774 38.56 -2.19 6.17
N VAL A 775 38.21 -2.08 4.86
CA VAL A 775 36.84 -2.21 4.37
C VAL A 775 36.83 -3.10 3.11
N LEU A 776 35.78 -3.87 2.93
CA LEU A 776 35.56 -4.69 1.74
C LEU A 776 34.58 -3.95 0.81
N LEU A 777 35.01 -3.67 -0.41
CA LEU A 777 34.10 -3.12 -1.45
C LEU A 777 33.68 -4.25 -2.39
N PHE A 778 32.38 -4.56 -2.40
CA PHE A 778 31.85 -5.61 -3.27
C PHE A 778 31.79 -5.11 -4.72
N ASN A 779 32.47 -5.84 -5.59
CA ASN A 779 32.55 -5.56 -7.03
C ASN A 779 31.34 -6.17 -7.74
N ASP A 780 30.22 -5.45 -7.78
CA ASP A 780 29.01 -5.92 -8.44
C ASP A 780 29.11 -5.91 -9.97
N THR A 781 28.20 -6.61 -10.65
CA THR A 781 28.16 -6.75 -12.10
C THR A 781 28.15 -5.41 -12.84
N TYR A 782 27.49 -4.41 -12.30
CA TYR A 782 27.33 -3.12 -12.96
C TYR A 782 28.56 -2.23 -12.80
N THR A 783 29.16 -2.20 -11.62
CA THR A 783 30.43 -1.51 -11.38
C THR A 783 31.61 -2.19 -12.11
N GLU A 784 31.60 -3.52 -12.22
CA GLU A 784 32.67 -4.25 -12.91
C GLU A 784 32.63 -4.05 -14.44
N HIS A 785 31.44 -4.19 -15.05
CA HIS A 785 31.30 -4.39 -16.49
C HIS A 785 30.67 -3.22 -17.25
N HIS A 786 30.00 -2.28 -16.57
CA HIS A 786 29.28 -1.19 -17.24
C HIS A 786 29.73 0.21 -16.81
N GLN A 787 29.87 0.45 -15.51
CA GLN A 787 30.21 1.77 -14.97
C GLN A 787 31.36 1.69 -13.95
N PRO A 788 32.58 1.29 -14.36
CA PRO A 788 33.71 1.17 -13.45
C PRO A 788 34.15 2.48 -12.80
N GLN A 789 33.78 3.63 -13.39
CA GLN A 789 34.03 4.95 -12.81
C GLN A 789 33.34 5.12 -11.42
N VAL A 790 32.20 4.47 -11.17
CA VAL A 790 31.52 4.47 -9.86
C VAL A 790 32.38 3.77 -8.82
N GLY A 791 32.86 2.57 -9.14
CA GLY A 791 33.75 1.80 -8.25
C GLY A 791 35.08 2.50 -8.00
N ARG A 792 35.68 3.12 -9.05
CA ARG A 792 36.92 3.92 -8.91
C ARG A 792 36.72 5.08 -7.96
N ALA A 793 35.63 5.87 -8.16
CA ALA A 793 35.31 6.97 -7.30
C ALA A 793 35.06 6.52 -5.83
N ALA A 794 34.36 5.41 -5.64
CA ALA A 794 34.14 4.84 -4.30
C ALA A 794 35.47 4.48 -3.61
N ILE A 795 36.41 3.88 -4.32
CA ILE A 795 37.74 3.52 -3.81
C ILE A 795 38.52 4.78 -3.44
N GLU A 796 38.59 5.76 -4.34
CA GLU A 796 39.31 7.02 -4.12
C GLU A 796 38.75 7.80 -2.91
N VAL A 797 37.43 7.87 -2.75
CA VAL A 797 36.77 8.52 -1.59
C VAL A 797 37.10 7.78 -0.29
N LEU A 798 36.99 6.45 -0.27
CA LEU A 798 37.29 5.65 0.92
C LEU A 798 38.77 5.73 1.33
N GLU A 799 39.69 5.71 0.38
CA GLU A 799 41.11 5.87 0.67
C GLU A 799 41.43 7.28 1.20
N THR A 800 40.81 8.30 0.62
CA THR A 800 40.92 9.68 1.13
C THR A 800 40.35 9.81 2.55
N ALA A 801 39.30 9.04 2.86
CA ALA A 801 38.74 8.97 4.20
C ALA A 801 39.59 8.14 5.20
N GLY A 802 40.74 7.59 4.79
CA GLY A 802 41.67 6.84 5.62
C GLY A 802 41.36 5.34 5.73
N TYR A 803 40.64 4.76 4.74
CA TYR A 803 40.36 3.33 4.71
C TYR A 803 41.25 2.58 3.72
N ARG A 804 41.66 1.37 4.11
CA ARG A 804 42.25 0.39 3.19
C ARG A 804 41.16 -0.39 2.51
N VAL A 805 40.99 -0.18 1.22
CA VAL A 805 39.95 -0.84 0.41
C VAL A 805 40.48 -2.15 -0.17
N GLU A 806 39.74 -3.24 0.09
CA GLU A 806 39.92 -4.51 -0.60
C GLU A 806 38.75 -4.72 -1.56
N LEU A 807 39.04 -4.86 -2.86
CA LEU A 807 38.01 -5.10 -3.87
C LEU A 807 37.63 -6.57 -3.91
N VAL A 808 36.40 -6.89 -3.53
CA VAL A 808 35.86 -8.26 -3.46
C VAL A 808 35.26 -8.65 -4.80
N THR A 809 35.96 -9.49 -5.57
CA THR A 809 35.50 -9.97 -6.88
C THR A 809 35.15 -11.45 -6.80
N LEU A 810 33.99 -11.78 -6.22
CA LEU A 810 33.50 -13.13 -5.97
C LEU A 810 32.33 -13.54 -6.90
N GLY A 811 32.02 -12.73 -7.91
CA GLY A 811 30.93 -12.94 -8.84
C GLY A 811 29.68 -12.13 -8.56
N ASP A 812 28.54 -12.61 -9.00
CA ASP A 812 27.26 -11.88 -8.97
C ASP A 812 26.53 -12.05 -7.64
N SER A 813 25.81 -11.02 -7.23
CA SER A 813 24.94 -11.01 -6.04
C SER A 813 23.71 -11.93 -6.11
N GLN A 814 23.48 -12.58 -7.24
CA GLN A 814 22.32 -13.41 -7.60
C GLN A 814 20.99 -12.65 -7.73
N ARG A 815 21.00 -11.33 -7.64
CA ARG A 815 19.76 -10.52 -7.77
C ARG A 815 19.03 -10.79 -9.08
N SER A 816 19.77 -10.88 -10.20
CA SER A 816 19.20 -11.13 -11.53
C SER A 816 18.56 -12.52 -11.63
N ALA A 817 19.22 -13.55 -11.09
CA ALA A 817 18.69 -14.92 -11.07
C ALA A 817 17.41 -15.02 -10.24
N ILE A 818 17.40 -14.41 -9.03
CA ILE A 818 16.22 -14.35 -8.15
C ILE A 818 15.05 -13.65 -8.85
N SER A 819 15.28 -12.50 -9.48
CA SER A 819 14.22 -11.75 -10.17
C SER A 819 13.58 -12.51 -11.33
N GLN A 820 14.33 -13.39 -11.95
CA GLN A 820 13.88 -14.25 -13.06
C GLN A 820 13.32 -15.61 -12.60
N GLY A 821 13.22 -15.87 -11.30
CA GLY A 821 12.74 -17.14 -10.75
C GLY A 821 13.71 -18.32 -10.91
N LEU A 822 15.00 -18.06 -11.20
CA LEU A 822 16.03 -19.09 -11.31
C LEU A 822 16.59 -19.44 -9.92
N LEU A 823 15.72 -19.90 -9.03
CA LEU A 823 16.04 -20.02 -7.61
C LEU A 823 17.05 -21.12 -7.30
N ASP A 824 17.02 -22.26 -7.99
CA ASP A 824 18.05 -23.31 -7.83
C ASP A 824 19.46 -22.78 -8.12
N LYS A 825 19.59 -22.03 -9.22
CA LYS A 825 20.84 -21.37 -9.57
C LYS A 825 21.25 -20.37 -8.50
N ALA A 826 20.31 -19.51 -8.08
CA ALA A 826 20.56 -18.49 -7.07
C ALA A 826 20.99 -19.11 -5.73
N LYS A 827 20.38 -20.22 -5.32
CA LYS A 827 20.72 -20.98 -4.12
C LYS A 827 22.14 -21.54 -4.21
N LEU A 828 22.46 -22.21 -5.32
CA LEU A 828 23.78 -22.82 -5.52
C LEU A 828 24.92 -21.79 -5.52
N HIS A 829 24.77 -20.71 -6.30
CA HIS A 829 25.81 -19.68 -6.40
C HIS A 829 25.82 -18.76 -5.19
N GLY A 830 24.66 -18.48 -4.59
CA GLY A 830 24.52 -17.70 -3.36
C GLY A 830 25.21 -18.39 -2.18
N THR A 831 25.08 -19.71 -2.05
CA THR A 831 25.79 -20.49 -1.00
C THR A 831 27.30 -20.31 -1.14
N ARG A 832 27.83 -20.44 -2.35
CA ARG A 832 29.28 -20.26 -2.60
C ARG A 832 29.73 -18.83 -2.28
N LEU A 833 28.96 -17.84 -2.70
CA LEU A 833 29.25 -16.43 -2.46
C LEU A 833 29.31 -16.13 -0.96
N VAL A 834 28.30 -16.59 -0.20
CA VAL A 834 28.22 -16.33 1.24
C VAL A 834 29.36 -17.01 2.01
N ILE A 835 29.72 -18.26 1.65
CA ILE A 835 30.89 -18.96 2.24
C ILE A 835 32.18 -18.18 1.98
N GLN A 836 32.40 -17.72 0.75
CA GLN A 836 33.61 -16.98 0.38
C GLN A 836 33.68 -15.61 1.07
N LEU A 837 32.52 -14.92 1.22
CA LEU A 837 32.45 -13.66 1.97
C LEU A 837 32.75 -13.87 3.44
N ASP A 838 32.15 -14.88 4.08
CA ASP A 838 32.37 -15.18 5.50
C ASP A 838 33.86 -15.45 5.81
N LEU A 839 34.57 -16.11 4.89
CA LEU A 839 36.03 -16.33 5.01
C LEU A 839 36.86 -15.03 4.94
N LEU A 840 36.34 -13.99 4.30
CA LEU A 840 36.99 -12.68 4.23
C LEU A 840 36.65 -11.77 5.42
N LEU A 841 35.57 -12.10 6.13
CA LEU A 841 35.13 -11.34 7.28
C LEU A 841 36.06 -11.65 8.48
N SER A 842 36.64 -10.62 9.02
CA SER A 842 37.22 -10.59 10.34
C SER A 842 36.36 -9.67 11.22
N ASP A 843 36.65 -9.60 12.52
CA ASP A 843 35.85 -8.81 13.45
C ASP A 843 35.60 -7.37 12.96
N ASN A 844 34.34 -7.05 12.79
CA ASN A 844 33.83 -5.72 12.44
C ASN A 844 34.22 -5.11 11.09
N VAL A 845 34.69 -5.88 10.11
CA VAL A 845 34.93 -5.38 8.76
C VAL A 845 33.62 -5.27 7.98
N PRO A 846 33.20 -4.07 7.51
CA PRO A 846 32.00 -3.92 6.68
C PRO A 846 32.22 -4.36 5.25
N VAL A 847 31.14 -4.84 4.60
CA VAL A 847 31.07 -5.12 3.17
C VAL A 847 30.24 -4.04 2.52
N LEU A 848 30.89 -3.16 1.74
CA LEU A 848 30.27 -1.98 1.17
C LEU A 848 29.75 -2.24 -0.24
N PHE A 849 28.59 -1.68 -0.54
CA PHE A 849 27.95 -1.78 -1.87
C PHE A 849 27.69 -0.40 -2.47
N CYS A 850 27.94 -0.28 -3.78
CA CYS A 850 27.52 0.86 -4.59
C CYS A 850 26.10 0.65 -5.16
N GLU A 851 25.73 -0.62 -5.45
CA GLU A 851 24.42 -0.96 -6.06
C GLU A 851 23.47 -1.56 -5.01
N SER A 852 22.40 -0.83 -4.67
CA SER A 852 21.45 -1.20 -3.62
C SER A 852 20.67 -2.47 -3.91
N SER A 853 20.42 -2.80 -5.17
CA SER A 853 19.74 -4.05 -5.54
C SER A 853 20.60 -5.28 -5.22
N CYS A 854 21.91 -5.19 -5.37
CA CYS A 854 22.86 -6.22 -4.99
C CYS A 854 22.95 -6.37 -3.45
N ALA A 855 23.06 -5.26 -2.72
CA ALA A 855 23.02 -5.26 -1.25
C ALA A 855 21.76 -5.93 -0.73
N THR A 856 20.59 -5.59 -1.29
CA THR A 856 19.30 -6.18 -0.88
C THR A 856 19.25 -7.69 -1.07
N ALA A 857 19.89 -8.23 -2.12
CA ALA A 857 19.95 -9.68 -2.31
C ALA A 857 20.69 -10.37 -1.17
N LEU A 858 21.81 -9.80 -0.70
CA LEU A 858 22.58 -10.37 0.41
C LEU A 858 21.89 -10.17 1.77
N VAL A 859 21.27 -9.01 2.00
CA VAL A 859 20.63 -8.70 3.29
C VAL A 859 19.28 -9.40 3.45
N ASN A 860 18.49 -9.46 2.38
CA ASN A 860 17.10 -9.88 2.46
C ASN A 860 16.81 -11.23 1.81
N ASP A 861 17.39 -11.52 0.63
CA ASP A 861 16.96 -12.66 -0.15
C ASP A 861 17.77 -13.92 0.17
N LEU A 862 19.12 -13.85 0.17
CA LEU A 862 19.97 -15.00 0.44
C LEU A 862 19.78 -15.59 1.83
N PRO A 863 19.62 -14.82 2.94
CA PRO A 863 19.38 -15.41 4.26
C PRO A 863 18.14 -16.30 4.33
N ASP A 864 17.12 -16.01 3.52
CA ASP A 864 15.90 -16.82 3.50
C ASP A 864 15.92 -17.91 2.43
N LEU A 865 16.72 -17.77 1.38
CA LEU A 865 16.86 -18.75 0.31
C LEU A 865 17.81 -19.90 0.69
N LEU A 866 18.89 -19.60 1.45
CA LEU A 866 19.93 -20.56 1.79
C LEU A 866 19.55 -21.41 3.00
N ASP A 867 20.04 -22.66 3.01
CA ASP A 867 19.79 -23.58 4.10
C ASP A 867 20.52 -23.15 5.38
N ASP A 868 21.80 -22.71 5.23
CA ASP A 868 22.56 -22.11 6.35
C ASP A 868 22.25 -20.61 6.48
N PHE A 869 21.09 -20.33 7.09
CA PHE A 869 20.64 -18.96 7.34
C PHE A 869 21.50 -18.22 8.36
N LYS A 870 22.16 -18.94 9.29
CA LYS A 870 23.04 -18.32 10.29
C LYS A 870 24.30 -17.75 9.63
N LEU A 871 24.92 -18.53 8.73
CA LEU A 871 26.04 -18.07 7.94
C LEU A 871 25.65 -16.87 7.08
N ALA A 872 24.52 -16.97 6.38
CA ALA A 872 24.03 -15.89 5.54
C ALA A 872 23.66 -14.64 6.35
N GLY A 873 23.13 -14.79 7.58
CA GLY A 873 22.85 -13.71 8.52
C GLY A 873 24.11 -12.97 8.96
N ARG A 874 25.17 -13.69 9.34
CA ARG A 874 26.47 -13.05 9.72
C ARG A 874 27.03 -12.18 8.59
N VAL A 875 26.92 -12.64 7.34
CA VAL A 875 27.34 -11.85 6.17
C VAL A 875 26.42 -10.65 5.99
N ALA A 876 25.09 -10.86 6.06
CA ALA A 876 24.09 -9.82 5.92
C ALA A 876 24.26 -8.66 6.91
N ASP A 877 24.60 -8.96 8.16
CA ASP A 877 24.84 -7.97 9.23
C ASP A 877 26.07 -7.06 8.95
N ARG A 878 26.95 -7.46 8.04
CA ARG A 878 28.14 -6.69 7.64
C ARG A 878 27.93 -5.87 6.36
N VAL A 879 26.84 -6.11 5.65
CA VAL A 879 26.52 -5.42 4.40
C VAL A 879 25.98 -4.02 4.68
N GLN A 880 26.60 -3.02 4.06
CA GLN A 880 26.18 -1.62 4.14
C GLN A 880 26.24 -0.95 2.75
N MET A 881 25.40 0.05 2.55
CA MET A 881 25.54 0.96 1.40
C MET A 881 26.70 1.93 1.65
N LEU A 882 27.42 2.28 0.61
CA LEU A 882 28.57 3.20 0.68
C LEU A 882 28.23 4.55 1.32
N ASP A 883 27.12 5.16 0.92
CA ASP A 883 26.67 6.44 1.44
C ASP A 883 26.24 6.37 2.90
N HIS A 884 25.58 5.30 3.30
CA HIS A 884 25.22 5.04 4.70
C HIS A 884 26.46 4.92 5.57
N PHE A 885 27.42 4.10 5.15
CA PHE A 885 28.69 3.91 5.86
C PHE A 885 29.45 5.22 6.03
N LEU A 886 29.68 5.96 4.94
CA LEU A 886 30.42 7.23 4.97
C LEU A 886 29.74 8.27 5.86
N GLU A 887 28.43 8.38 5.79
CA GLU A 887 27.70 9.33 6.64
C GLU A 887 27.83 8.99 8.13
N GLN A 888 27.74 7.72 8.51
CA GLN A 888 27.92 7.29 9.89
C GLN A 888 29.35 7.55 10.39
N GLU A 889 30.36 7.28 9.57
CA GLU A 889 31.75 7.50 9.92
C GLU A 889 32.08 9.00 10.08
N LEU A 890 31.55 9.84 9.18
CA LEU A 890 31.69 11.29 9.27
C LEU A 890 30.93 11.86 10.47
N ALA A 891 29.69 11.43 10.70
CA ALA A 891 28.88 11.90 11.82
C ALA A 891 29.50 11.55 13.18
N SER A 892 30.16 10.39 13.30
CA SER A 892 30.84 9.96 14.51
C SER A 892 32.26 10.50 14.66
N GLY A 893 32.75 11.30 13.69
CA GLY A 893 34.11 11.85 13.70
C GLY A 893 35.22 10.80 13.50
N ARG A 894 34.86 9.57 13.09
CA ARG A 894 35.84 8.51 12.84
C ARG A 894 36.59 8.64 11.51
N CYS A 895 36.10 9.44 10.61
CA CYS A 895 36.81 9.88 9.41
C CYS A 895 36.55 11.35 9.11
N VAL A 896 37.40 11.94 8.28
CA VAL A 896 37.28 13.33 7.79
C VAL A 896 37.55 13.32 6.30
N LEU A 897 36.79 14.06 5.53
CA LEU A 897 37.02 14.26 4.10
C LEU A 897 37.38 15.73 3.84
N PRO A 898 38.48 16.01 3.10
CA PRO A 898 38.97 17.37 2.83
C PRO A 898 38.18 18.00 1.68
N TRP A 899 36.99 18.53 1.98
CA TRP A 899 36.13 19.16 0.97
C TRP A 899 36.77 20.39 0.32
N LYS A 900 36.69 20.51 -0.99
CA LYS A 900 37.08 21.70 -1.71
C LYS A 900 36.20 22.89 -1.31
N THR A 901 36.83 23.98 -0.91
CA THR A 901 36.15 25.24 -0.49
C THR A 901 36.12 26.32 -1.58
N SER A 902 36.46 25.98 -2.84
CA SER A 902 36.52 26.96 -3.91
C SER A 902 35.12 27.48 -4.32
N CYS A 903 35.03 28.76 -4.70
CA CYS A 903 33.78 29.44 -5.06
C CYS A 903 32.94 28.76 -6.17
N ALA A 904 33.54 27.86 -6.97
CA ALA A 904 32.85 27.08 -7.99
C ALA A 904 31.94 26.00 -7.42
N PHE A 905 32.06 25.64 -6.12
CA PHE A 905 31.24 24.63 -5.43
C PHE A 905 30.22 25.23 -4.44
N THR A 906 30.24 26.57 -4.22
CA THR A 906 29.53 27.26 -3.14
C THR A 906 28.05 27.59 -3.43
N SER A 907 27.38 26.93 -4.38
CA SER A 907 25.91 26.96 -4.51
C SER A 907 25.38 25.91 -5.48
N ARG A 908 25.97 24.69 -5.45
CA ARG A 908 25.53 23.65 -6.36
C ARG A 908 24.28 22.97 -5.85
N LYS A 909 23.25 22.94 -6.68
CA LYS A 909 22.01 22.22 -6.38
C LYS A 909 22.14 20.75 -6.78
N TYR A 910 21.75 19.86 -5.85
CA TYR A 910 21.69 18.41 -6.07
C TYR A 910 20.26 17.92 -5.94
N LEU A 911 19.77 17.23 -6.97
CA LEU A 911 18.49 16.54 -6.92
C LEU A 911 18.72 15.05 -6.74
N VAL A 912 18.38 14.51 -5.58
CA VAL A 912 18.60 13.11 -5.24
C VAL A 912 17.41 12.25 -5.63
N HIS A 913 17.63 11.19 -6.40
CA HIS A 913 16.67 10.12 -6.65
C HIS A 913 17.14 8.83 -6.01
N SER A 914 16.64 8.54 -4.81
CA SER A 914 16.96 7.33 -4.07
C SER A 914 16.35 6.10 -4.71
N HIS A 915 17.15 5.04 -4.90
CA HIS A 915 16.72 3.78 -5.50
C HIS A 915 15.69 3.04 -4.62
N CYS A 916 14.74 2.33 -5.25
CA CYS A 916 13.67 1.62 -4.53
C CYS A 916 14.20 0.63 -3.49
N HIS A 917 15.23 -0.16 -3.83
CA HIS A 917 15.87 -1.09 -2.91
C HIS A 917 16.60 -0.38 -1.76
N GLN A 918 17.21 0.77 -2.02
CA GLN A 918 17.86 1.58 -0.99
C GLN A 918 16.82 2.11 0.01
N LYS A 919 15.68 2.62 -0.48
CA LYS A 919 14.56 3.03 0.39
C LYS A 919 14.05 1.89 1.28
N THR A 920 14.13 0.65 0.79
CA THR A 920 13.73 -0.54 1.56
C THR A 920 14.77 -0.94 2.60
N LEU A 921 16.08 -0.78 2.31
CA LEU A 921 17.16 -1.14 3.23
C LEU A 921 17.33 -0.16 4.39
N ASP A 922 17.32 1.13 4.08
CA ASP A 922 17.76 2.18 5.02
C ASP A 922 16.95 3.48 4.96
N GLY A 923 15.79 3.47 4.28
CA GLY A 923 14.93 4.65 4.10
C GLY A 923 15.40 5.64 3.03
N GLY A 924 16.57 5.43 2.43
CA GLY A 924 17.09 6.22 1.30
C GLY A 924 17.58 7.64 1.63
N ARG A 925 17.69 8.00 2.92
CA ARG A 925 18.03 9.36 3.37
C ARG A 925 19.53 9.65 3.44
N TRP A 926 20.36 8.62 3.44
CA TRP A 926 21.81 8.75 3.67
C TRP A 926 22.51 9.53 2.57
N THR A 927 22.14 9.30 1.32
CA THR A 927 22.64 10.10 0.19
C THR A 927 22.38 11.59 0.38
N HIS A 928 21.17 11.96 0.80
CA HIS A 928 20.79 13.34 1.05
C HIS A 928 21.64 13.95 2.19
N ARG A 929 21.72 13.26 3.35
CA ARG A 929 22.52 13.72 4.51
C ARG A 929 23.99 13.87 4.15
N LEU A 930 24.58 12.90 3.45
CA LEU A 930 25.97 12.92 3.06
C LEU A 930 26.29 14.08 2.14
N LEU A 931 25.43 14.34 1.13
CA LEU A 931 25.60 15.47 0.22
C LEU A 931 25.38 16.84 0.91
N SER A 932 24.52 16.90 1.93
CA SER A 932 24.32 18.12 2.74
C SER A 932 25.55 18.52 3.57
N ARG A 933 26.56 17.64 3.70
CA ARG A 933 27.85 17.99 4.30
C ARG A 933 28.79 18.75 3.38
N LEU A 934 28.51 18.75 2.08
CA LEU A 934 29.31 19.51 1.12
C LEU A 934 29.12 21.02 1.33
N PRO A 935 30.20 21.81 1.39
CA PRO A 935 30.10 23.24 1.60
C PRO A 935 29.23 23.95 0.56
N GLY A 936 28.17 24.63 1.00
CA GLY A 936 27.27 25.40 0.15
C GLY A 936 26.34 24.56 -0.73
N ALA A 937 26.24 23.25 -0.51
CA ALA A 937 25.32 22.39 -1.28
C ALA A 937 23.86 22.61 -0.87
N VAL A 938 22.99 22.75 -1.87
CA VAL A 938 21.53 22.70 -1.70
C VAL A 938 21.07 21.33 -2.20
N VAL A 939 20.58 20.49 -1.29
CA VAL A 939 20.19 19.11 -1.59
C VAL A 939 18.68 18.96 -1.47
N GLU A 940 18.05 18.48 -2.54
CA GLU A 940 16.61 18.18 -2.57
C GLU A 940 16.36 16.72 -2.93
N ASP A 941 15.35 16.08 -2.33
CA ASP A 941 14.87 14.77 -2.79
C ASP A 941 13.91 14.97 -3.97
N SER A 942 13.99 14.10 -4.94
CA SER A 942 13.07 14.11 -6.07
C SER A 942 11.63 13.77 -5.67
N GLU A 943 11.44 13.17 -4.48
CA GLU A 943 10.17 12.60 -4.00
C GLU A 943 9.49 11.67 -5.03
N ALA A 944 10.19 11.36 -6.10
CA ALA A 944 9.72 10.42 -7.10
C ALA A 944 9.75 8.99 -6.54
N GLY A 945 8.74 8.21 -6.89
CA GLY A 945 8.66 6.82 -6.47
C GLY A 945 9.68 5.93 -7.19
N CYS A 946 9.18 5.02 -8.00
CA CYS A 946 10.01 4.16 -8.86
C CYS A 946 10.36 4.86 -10.17
N CYS A 947 11.57 4.65 -10.67
CA CYS A 947 11.96 5.13 -12.01
C CYS A 947 11.29 4.35 -13.15
N GLY A 948 10.75 3.15 -12.88
CA GLY A 948 10.08 2.30 -13.86
C GLY A 948 10.99 1.31 -14.61
N MET A 949 12.32 1.43 -14.55
CA MET A 949 13.23 0.52 -15.28
C MET A 949 13.28 -0.89 -14.67
N ALA A 950 13.55 -0.99 -13.36
CA ALA A 950 13.59 -2.23 -12.58
C ALA A 950 14.35 -3.39 -13.27
N GLY A 951 15.61 -3.21 -13.54
CA GLY A 951 16.46 -4.21 -14.18
C GLY A 951 16.02 -4.52 -15.60
N SER A 952 15.63 -5.78 -15.87
CA SER A 952 15.18 -6.22 -17.21
C SER A 952 13.78 -5.71 -17.59
N PHE A 953 12.93 -5.41 -16.61
CA PHE A 953 11.50 -5.08 -16.81
C PHE A 953 11.28 -3.99 -17.85
N GLY A 954 11.99 -2.86 -17.74
CA GLY A 954 11.85 -1.74 -18.66
C GLY A 954 12.36 -2.00 -20.08
N TYR A 955 13.12 -3.07 -20.30
CA TYR A 955 13.61 -3.48 -21.62
C TYR A 955 12.68 -4.45 -22.34
N GLU A 956 11.73 -5.05 -21.65
CA GLU A 956 10.81 -6.04 -22.22
C GLU A 956 9.71 -5.35 -23.03
N VAL A 957 9.44 -5.84 -24.24
CA VAL A 957 8.47 -5.22 -25.18
C VAL A 957 7.12 -4.97 -24.53
N GLU A 958 6.59 -5.93 -23.79
CA GLU A 958 5.32 -5.85 -23.10
C GLU A 958 5.30 -4.88 -21.91
N HIS A 959 6.46 -4.51 -21.38
CA HIS A 959 6.60 -3.67 -20.19
C HIS A 959 7.15 -2.27 -20.47
N ALA A 960 7.76 -2.06 -21.64
CA ALA A 960 8.46 -0.82 -21.96
C ALA A 960 7.56 0.43 -21.88
N GLU A 961 6.31 0.33 -22.35
CA GLU A 961 5.33 1.42 -22.25
C GLU A 961 4.96 1.71 -20.80
N LEU A 962 4.66 0.68 -20.00
CA LEU A 962 4.36 0.83 -18.58
C LEU A 962 5.54 1.43 -17.82
N SER A 963 6.76 1.02 -18.15
CA SER A 963 8.00 1.57 -17.58
C SER A 963 8.11 3.09 -17.83
N ARG A 964 7.83 3.55 -19.05
CA ARG A 964 7.79 4.98 -19.39
C ARG A 964 6.67 5.71 -18.66
N LYS A 965 5.48 5.10 -18.58
CA LYS A 965 4.34 5.66 -17.86
C LYS A 965 4.64 5.85 -16.36
N ILE A 966 5.31 4.89 -15.73
CA ILE A 966 5.73 4.99 -14.32
C ILE A 966 6.70 6.16 -14.13
N ALA A 967 7.72 6.29 -14.99
CA ALA A 967 8.66 7.42 -14.94
C ALA A 967 7.94 8.76 -15.14
N GLY A 968 6.98 8.80 -16.06
CA GLY A 968 6.19 10.00 -16.41
C GLY A 968 5.28 10.53 -15.30
N GLN A 969 4.98 9.73 -14.29
CA GLN A 969 4.06 10.16 -13.24
C GLN A 969 4.66 11.16 -12.26
N ARG A 970 5.92 10.96 -11.85
CA ARG A 970 6.57 11.82 -10.85
C ARG A 970 8.02 12.16 -11.20
N LEU A 971 8.82 11.19 -11.68
CA LEU A 971 10.24 11.40 -11.92
C LEU A 971 10.48 12.40 -13.04
N LEU A 972 9.91 12.18 -14.22
CA LEU A 972 10.13 13.07 -15.37
C LEU A 972 9.57 14.47 -15.15
N PRO A 973 8.36 14.66 -14.59
CA PRO A 973 7.88 16.00 -14.25
C PRO A 973 8.76 16.73 -13.23
N ARG A 974 9.33 16.00 -12.25
CA ARG A 974 10.23 16.59 -11.26
C ARG A 974 11.55 17.02 -11.90
N LEU A 975 12.13 16.16 -12.76
CA LEU A 975 13.35 16.51 -13.51
C LEU A 975 13.15 17.69 -14.46
N ALA A 976 11.97 17.83 -15.06
CA ALA A 976 11.64 18.93 -15.98
C ALA A 976 11.43 20.28 -15.27
N LYS A 977 11.12 20.28 -13.96
CA LYS A 977 10.97 21.50 -13.16
C LYS A 977 12.30 22.07 -12.66
N GLU A 978 13.36 21.27 -12.71
CA GLU A 978 14.67 21.67 -12.22
C GLU A 978 15.47 22.42 -13.29
N ASP A 979 16.23 23.40 -12.84
CA ASP A 979 17.19 24.09 -13.68
C ASP A 979 18.20 23.11 -14.28
N ASP A 980 18.70 23.43 -15.48
CA ASP A 980 19.68 22.58 -16.17
C ASP A 980 21.00 22.41 -15.39
N ASP A 981 21.34 23.36 -14.53
CA ASP A 981 22.53 23.32 -13.67
C ASP A 981 22.38 22.39 -12.44
N ALA A 982 21.18 21.98 -12.10
CA ALA A 982 20.96 21.05 -10.99
C ALA A 982 21.53 19.66 -11.34
N GLN A 983 22.48 19.18 -10.52
CA GLN A 983 23.07 17.86 -10.70
C GLN A 983 22.13 16.79 -10.18
N VAL A 984 21.69 15.91 -11.05
CA VAL A 984 20.90 14.73 -10.65
C VAL A 984 21.82 13.66 -10.07
N VAL A 985 21.48 13.14 -8.89
CA VAL A 985 22.21 12.07 -8.20
C VAL A 985 21.31 10.86 -8.04
N ALA A 986 21.76 9.71 -8.52
CA ALA A 986 21.01 8.45 -8.43
C ALA A 986 21.97 7.26 -8.23
N ASN A 987 21.86 6.56 -7.09
CA ASN A 987 22.77 5.46 -6.76
C ASN A 987 22.45 4.16 -7.53
N GLY A 988 21.17 3.93 -7.92
CA GLY A 988 20.80 2.73 -8.66
C GLY A 988 21.16 2.79 -10.14
N PHE A 989 21.81 1.75 -10.66
CA PHE A 989 22.16 1.61 -12.08
C PHE A 989 20.92 1.72 -12.99
N SER A 990 19.84 1.02 -12.64
CA SER A 990 18.57 1.08 -13.39
C SER A 990 17.98 2.49 -13.44
N CYS A 991 18.09 3.27 -12.34
CA CYS A 991 17.61 4.65 -12.31
C CYS A 991 18.42 5.55 -13.23
N ARG A 992 19.76 5.42 -13.21
CA ARG A 992 20.63 6.20 -14.10
C ARG A 992 20.35 5.88 -15.57
N GLN A 993 20.17 4.60 -15.91
CA GLN A 993 19.81 4.19 -17.28
C GLN A 993 18.45 4.75 -17.71
N GLN A 994 17.43 4.72 -16.85
CA GLN A 994 16.11 5.27 -17.16
C GLN A 994 16.15 6.78 -17.42
N ILE A 995 16.88 7.52 -16.58
CA ILE A 995 17.03 8.97 -16.75
C ILE A 995 17.76 9.31 -18.05
N VAL A 996 18.85 8.60 -18.36
CA VAL A 996 19.60 8.78 -19.62
C VAL A 996 18.74 8.45 -20.84
N ASP A 997 17.97 7.36 -20.77
CA ASP A 997 17.12 6.89 -21.90
C ASP A 997 15.93 7.82 -22.18
N LEU A 998 15.40 8.50 -21.16
CA LEU A 998 14.18 9.31 -21.27
C LEU A 998 14.43 10.83 -21.21
N THR A 999 15.66 11.27 -20.91
CA THR A 999 16.02 12.68 -20.79
C THR A 999 17.42 12.95 -21.33
N ASN A 1000 17.79 14.21 -21.48
CA ASN A 1000 19.15 14.61 -21.82
C ASN A 1000 20.08 14.77 -20.59
N ARG A 1001 19.60 14.43 -19.39
CA ARG A 1001 20.33 14.58 -18.14
C ARG A 1001 21.29 13.42 -17.92
N LYS A 1002 22.47 13.71 -17.35
CA LYS A 1002 23.48 12.72 -16.98
C LYS A 1002 23.54 12.57 -15.46
N PRO A 1003 22.81 11.63 -14.88
CA PRO A 1003 22.84 11.41 -13.44
C PRO A 1003 24.18 10.82 -13.00
N LEU A 1004 24.71 11.30 -11.88
CA LEU A 1004 25.90 10.78 -11.23
C LEU A 1004 25.54 9.83 -10.08
N HIS A 1005 26.47 8.92 -9.77
CA HIS A 1005 26.43 8.21 -8.50
C HIS A 1005 26.99 9.09 -7.39
N VAL A 1006 26.55 8.93 -6.14
CA VAL A 1006 27.03 9.73 -4.99
C VAL A 1006 28.56 9.66 -4.86
N ALA A 1007 29.18 8.52 -5.08
CA ALA A 1007 30.64 8.36 -5.05
C ALA A 1007 31.36 9.29 -6.04
N GLU A 1008 30.80 9.48 -7.25
CA GLU A 1008 31.38 10.38 -8.25
C GLU A 1008 31.28 11.84 -7.80
N VAL A 1009 30.15 12.23 -7.22
CA VAL A 1009 29.96 13.59 -6.66
C VAL A 1009 30.94 13.86 -5.53
N LEU A 1010 31.10 12.91 -4.60
CA LEU A 1010 32.02 13.05 -3.48
C LEU A 1010 33.49 13.16 -3.95
N ARG A 1011 33.92 12.27 -4.86
CA ARG A 1011 35.26 12.34 -5.43
C ARG A 1011 35.55 13.69 -6.09
N ASP A 1012 34.61 14.19 -6.88
CA ASP A 1012 34.79 15.46 -7.58
C ASP A 1012 34.82 16.65 -6.62
N SER A 1013 34.30 16.47 -5.41
CA SER A 1013 34.28 17.47 -4.33
C SER A 1013 35.51 17.39 -3.40
N LEU A 1014 36.37 16.37 -3.55
CA LEU A 1014 37.65 16.19 -2.88
C LEU A 1014 38.79 16.76 -3.74
#